data_66f0b3e3d55276e2afbbd29e03288099
#
_entry.id   66f0b3e3d55276e2afbbd29e03288099
#
_cell.length_a   1.000
_cell.length_b   1.000
_cell.length_c   1.000
_cell.angle_alpha   90.00
_cell.angle_beta   90.00
_cell.angle_gamma   90.00
#
_symmetry.space_group_name_H-M   'P 1'
#
loop_
_entity.id
_entity.type
_entity.pdbx_description
1 polymer ?
#
loop_
_entity_poly.entity_id
_entity_poly.type
_entity_poly.pdbx_seq_one_letter_code
_entity_poly.pdbx_strand_id
1 'polypeptide(L)'
;MNKQQLSAKIWESANKMRSKIEANEYKDYILGFIFYKFLSEKEVEYLKKNDWTDEYLPELTEEDKETVTSVQKNIGYFISYENLFSTWLEMGKDFRIEHVHDALSAFNRNINSTHKRVFEKIFDTLQTGLSKLGDNSASQSKAIRDLVYLIKDIPMDGKQDYDVLGFIYEDLIRNFASNAGKKAGEFYTPHEVSLLMSDIVAHHLQNRKEIKIYDPTSGSGSLLITIGKSTARYMKNRNNIKYYAQELKQNTYNLTRMNLVMRGILPDNIVTRCGDTLEEDWPYFDENDPAQTYDPLYVDAVVSNPPYSQSWDPTGKENDVRFARFGLAPKGKADYAFLLHDLFHVKDDGIMTIVLPHGVLFRGGEEGEIRRNLIEQNHIDAIIGLPANIFYGTGIPTIIMVLKQKRENNDVLIIDASKGFIKEGKNNRLRACDIKRIVDTVTDRRDVPKFAKKVSREEIRRNDYNLNIPRYVDSSEEAESWDIYASMFGGIPEKELDSLQKYWNAFPHLREELFREVSLGYCEVKASDIKSAVQEHEDVQLFRNRLRDAFRTLEDALHRALVEEAETVNAVTAESDFTDDIFSRLKDIPLVDSYEAYQLLHDSWETVIENDLEMIQTEGPAAATQVDPNLVLKKKNGKDQEVQDGWKGHILPFELVQDALLYEEKEAISVKENRLAEIVSEYEEIFESLDEEEKAADYSGENGFVWSEVKKAIKAGALEPETLQKLTDASKLNEEEKKLKSAVKKGKEALELQTKETIENLSVEQVKELLHQKWITPLVQNLLNLPNNAVDALISELNALNQKYETTFAELESQIAETETQLSAMMDELTGSETDLLGLSELRKLMGGE
;
A
#
# COMPACT_ATOMS: atom_id res chain seq x y z
N MET A 1 -15.49 2.03 9.90
CA MET A 1 -15.19 3.08 8.87
C MET A 1 -13.91 2.69 8.15
N ASN A 2 -13.93 2.54 6.83
CA ASN A 2 -12.71 2.21 6.07
C ASN A 2 -11.81 3.44 5.84
N LYS A 3 -10.56 3.20 5.41
CA LYS A 3 -9.56 4.27 5.16
C LYS A 3 -10.05 5.37 4.20
N GLN A 4 -10.80 5.02 3.15
CA GLN A 4 -11.34 5.99 2.17
C GLN A 4 -12.43 6.89 2.78
N GLN A 5 -13.34 6.32 3.54
CA GLN A 5 -14.38 7.07 4.24
C GLN A 5 -13.78 8.01 5.30
N LEU A 6 -12.75 7.54 6.01
CA LEU A 6 -12.03 8.35 6.98
C LEU A 6 -11.31 9.52 6.31
N SER A 7 -10.58 9.27 5.22
CA SER A 7 -9.91 10.31 4.42
C SER A 7 -10.90 11.36 3.90
N ALA A 8 -12.06 10.94 3.38
CA ALA A 8 -13.10 11.84 2.92
C ALA A 8 -13.65 12.76 4.05
N LYS A 9 -13.91 12.22 5.24
CA LYS A 9 -14.34 12.99 6.42
C LYS A 9 -13.29 13.99 6.88
N ILE A 10 -12.03 13.58 6.92
CA ILE A 10 -10.92 14.47 7.32
C ILE A 10 -10.74 15.58 6.31
N TRP A 11 -10.84 15.27 5.02
CA TRP A 11 -10.75 16.24 3.96
C TRP A 11 -11.91 17.24 3.99
N GLU A 12 -13.12 16.80 4.30
CA GLU A 12 -14.27 17.68 4.53
C GLU A 12 -14.01 18.64 5.69
N SER A 13 -13.45 18.11 6.82
CA SER A 13 -13.07 18.94 7.98
C SER A 13 -12.05 20.00 7.60
N ALA A 14 -11.00 19.60 6.91
CA ALA A 14 -9.94 20.50 6.46
C ALA A 14 -10.46 21.58 5.51
N ASN A 15 -11.34 21.24 4.57
CA ASN A 15 -11.93 22.20 3.64
C ASN A 15 -12.83 23.23 4.32
N LYS A 16 -13.59 22.84 5.35
CA LYS A 16 -14.41 23.78 6.13
C LYS A 16 -13.58 24.80 6.91
N MET A 17 -12.36 24.47 7.26
CA MET A 17 -11.44 25.35 8.01
C MET A 17 -10.47 26.15 7.13
N ARG A 18 -10.28 25.80 5.85
CA ARG A 18 -9.33 26.43 4.90
C ARG A 18 -9.43 27.97 4.78
N SER A 19 -10.58 28.53 5.03
CA SER A 19 -10.76 29.98 4.96
C SER A 19 -10.24 30.75 6.19
N LYS A 20 -9.78 30.04 7.25
CA LYS A 20 -9.49 30.63 8.55
C LYS A 20 -8.12 30.29 9.11
N ILE A 21 -7.52 29.17 8.73
CA ILE A 21 -6.26 28.66 9.27
C ILE A 21 -5.36 28.17 8.13
N GLU A 22 -4.05 28.30 8.28
CA GLU A 22 -3.09 27.76 7.32
C GLU A 22 -3.14 26.22 7.26
N ALA A 23 -2.97 25.68 6.05
CA ALA A 23 -3.12 24.25 5.80
C ALA A 23 -2.27 23.35 6.70
N ASN A 24 -1.07 23.78 7.08
CA ASN A 24 -0.13 23.07 7.94
C ASN A 24 -0.53 23.04 9.43
N GLU A 25 -1.44 23.93 9.87
CA GLU A 25 -1.90 23.99 11.26
C GLU A 25 -3.15 23.11 11.51
N TYR A 26 -3.93 22.77 10.48
CA TYR A 26 -5.15 21.97 10.61
C TYR A 26 -4.94 20.63 11.33
N LYS A 27 -3.86 19.96 11.00
CA LYS A 27 -3.54 18.66 11.55
C LYS A 27 -3.56 18.67 13.08
N ASP A 28 -2.99 19.74 13.68
CA ASP A 28 -2.83 19.85 15.12
C ASP A 28 -4.19 19.97 15.84
N TYR A 29 -5.16 20.64 15.20
CA TYR A 29 -6.52 20.75 15.76
C TYR A 29 -7.30 19.45 15.63
N ILE A 30 -7.33 18.90 14.42
CA ILE A 30 -8.06 17.65 14.16
C ILE A 30 -7.53 16.54 15.07
N LEU A 31 -6.21 16.36 15.12
CA LEU A 31 -5.58 15.33 15.94
C LEU A 31 -5.78 15.57 17.44
N GLY A 32 -5.69 16.82 17.89
CA GLY A 32 -5.94 17.17 19.30
C GLY A 32 -7.37 16.85 19.74
N PHE A 33 -8.39 17.18 18.96
CA PHE A 33 -9.78 16.84 19.28
C PHE A 33 -10.08 15.33 19.17
N ILE A 34 -9.51 14.64 18.21
CA ILE A 34 -9.62 13.18 18.08
C ILE A 34 -9.01 12.51 19.32
N PHE A 35 -7.84 12.98 19.76
CA PHE A 35 -7.20 12.44 20.95
C PHE A 35 -7.99 12.74 22.22
N TYR A 36 -8.58 13.94 22.35
CA TYR A 36 -9.46 14.24 23.47
C TYR A 36 -10.70 13.34 23.49
N LYS A 37 -11.32 13.11 22.32
CA LYS A 37 -12.42 12.15 22.17
C LYS A 37 -12.00 10.75 22.65
N PHE A 38 -10.85 10.26 22.19
CA PHE A 38 -10.31 8.97 22.62
C PHE A 38 -10.14 8.86 24.14
N LEU A 39 -9.55 9.88 24.76
CA LEU A 39 -9.35 9.85 26.22
C LEU A 39 -10.70 9.86 26.96
N SER A 40 -11.66 10.67 26.50
CA SER A 40 -13.00 10.73 27.07
C SER A 40 -13.75 9.40 26.94
N GLU A 41 -13.72 8.76 25.77
CA GLU A 41 -14.37 7.47 25.56
C GLU A 41 -13.69 6.34 26.36
N LYS A 42 -12.35 6.35 26.47
CA LYS A 42 -11.59 5.39 27.27
C LYS A 42 -11.91 5.49 28.77
N GLU A 43 -12.11 6.70 29.28
CA GLU A 43 -12.53 6.88 30.68
C GLU A 43 -13.94 6.33 30.92
N VAL A 44 -14.88 6.64 30.03
CA VAL A 44 -16.25 6.08 30.10
C VAL A 44 -16.23 4.56 30.00
N GLU A 45 -15.43 3.98 29.10
CA GLU A 45 -15.26 2.53 29.01
C GLU A 45 -14.71 1.92 30.30
N TYR A 46 -13.68 2.55 30.89
CA TYR A 46 -13.13 2.11 32.20
C TYR A 46 -14.19 2.17 33.32
N LEU A 47 -14.96 3.26 33.40
CA LEU A 47 -16.02 3.40 34.39
C LEU A 47 -17.10 2.34 34.19
N LYS A 48 -17.55 2.10 32.94
CA LYS A 48 -18.55 1.06 32.64
C LYS A 48 -18.07 -0.36 33.00
N LYS A 49 -16.78 -0.64 32.83
CA LYS A 49 -16.17 -1.91 33.31
C LYS A 49 -16.12 -2.05 34.82
N ASN A 50 -16.28 -0.96 35.56
CA ASN A 50 -16.33 -0.88 37.03
C ASN A 50 -17.74 -0.53 37.55
N ASP A 51 -18.76 -1.09 36.90
CA ASP A 51 -20.17 -1.05 37.31
C ASP A 51 -20.85 0.32 37.19
N TRP A 52 -20.22 1.31 36.52
CA TRP A 52 -20.90 2.58 36.23
C TRP A 52 -21.87 2.41 35.05
N THR A 53 -23.07 3.01 35.17
CA THR A 53 -24.08 3.05 34.10
C THR A 53 -24.20 4.47 33.54
N ASP A 54 -24.84 4.60 32.35
CA ASP A 54 -25.07 5.92 31.77
C ASP A 54 -25.89 6.85 32.69
N GLU A 55 -26.71 6.30 33.59
CA GLU A 55 -27.49 7.06 34.57
C GLU A 55 -26.61 7.66 35.70
N TYR A 56 -25.47 7.03 36.02
CA TYR A 56 -24.53 7.50 37.04
C TYR A 56 -23.44 8.44 36.46
N LEU A 57 -23.19 8.42 35.18
CA LEU A 57 -22.16 9.30 34.58
C LEU A 57 -22.32 10.80 34.93
N PRO A 58 -23.55 11.38 35.04
CA PRO A 58 -23.71 12.77 35.47
C PRO A 58 -23.18 13.09 36.86
N GLU A 59 -22.95 12.10 37.70
CA GLU A 59 -22.38 12.27 39.07
C GLU A 59 -20.83 12.35 39.03
N LEU A 60 -20.20 12.18 37.87
CA LEU A 60 -18.74 12.20 37.70
C LEU A 60 -18.19 13.64 37.84
N THR A 61 -17.70 13.98 39.03
CA THR A 61 -17.23 15.32 39.36
C THR A 61 -15.83 15.32 39.97
N GLU A 62 -15.12 16.47 39.93
CA GLU A 62 -13.82 16.64 40.60
C GLU A 62 -13.93 16.65 42.15
N GLU A 63 -15.14 16.75 42.70
CA GLU A 63 -15.38 16.77 44.13
C GLU A 63 -15.31 15.37 44.75
N ASP A 64 -15.66 14.34 44.00
CA ASP A 64 -15.54 12.94 44.43
C ASP A 64 -14.08 12.48 44.33
N LYS A 65 -13.32 12.73 45.40
CA LYS A 65 -11.88 12.41 45.48
C LYS A 65 -11.55 10.92 45.41
N GLU A 66 -12.50 10.06 45.80
CA GLU A 66 -12.31 8.60 45.78
C GLU A 66 -12.35 8.11 44.35
N THR A 67 -13.38 8.47 43.58
CA THR A 67 -13.48 8.16 42.15
C THR A 67 -12.36 8.78 41.35
N VAL A 68 -12.05 10.08 41.55
CA VAL A 68 -10.94 10.76 40.90
C VAL A 68 -9.63 10.01 41.10
N THR A 69 -9.29 9.62 42.36
CA THR A 69 -8.05 8.91 42.65
C THR A 69 -8.02 7.53 42.03
N SER A 70 -9.15 6.81 42.03
CA SER A 70 -9.27 5.49 41.40
C SER A 70 -9.04 5.57 39.88
N VAL A 71 -9.72 6.48 39.20
CA VAL A 71 -9.59 6.67 37.75
C VAL A 71 -8.14 7.09 37.39
N GLN A 72 -7.61 8.11 38.08
CA GLN A 72 -6.23 8.57 37.87
C GLN A 72 -5.16 7.47 38.03
N LYS A 73 -5.36 6.58 39.02
CA LYS A 73 -4.43 5.47 39.27
C LYS A 73 -4.44 4.45 38.14
N ASN A 74 -5.57 4.23 37.50
CA ASN A 74 -5.73 3.16 36.52
C ASN A 74 -5.52 3.62 35.07
N ILE A 75 -5.97 4.83 34.73
CA ILE A 75 -5.83 5.35 33.35
C ILE A 75 -4.89 6.58 33.22
N GLY A 76 -4.47 7.15 34.35
CA GLY A 76 -3.47 8.21 34.40
C GLY A 76 -4.00 9.64 34.42
N TYR A 77 -5.29 9.86 34.24
CA TYR A 77 -5.97 11.17 34.20
C TYR A 77 -7.41 11.04 34.66
N PHE A 78 -8.12 12.18 34.78
CA PHE A 78 -9.53 12.22 35.07
C PHE A 78 -10.22 13.34 34.29
N ILE A 79 -11.43 13.08 33.75
CA ILE A 79 -12.29 14.02 33.03
C ILE A 79 -13.67 14.01 33.70
N SER A 80 -14.13 15.17 34.19
CA SER A 80 -15.48 15.30 34.76
C SER A 80 -16.58 15.20 33.71
N TYR A 81 -17.80 14.81 34.09
CA TYR A 81 -18.94 14.63 33.19
C TYR A 81 -19.17 15.83 32.24
N GLU A 82 -19.13 17.03 32.79
CA GLU A 82 -19.30 18.26 32.01
C GLU A 82 -18.26 18.43 30.89
N ASN A 83 -17.09 17.81 31.04
CA ASN A 83 -15.96 17.87 30.14
C ASN A 83 -15.85 16.65 29.21
N LEU A 84 -16.72 15.62 29.36
CA LEU A 84 -16.73 14.49 28.45
C LEU A 84 -17.11 14.92 27.03
N PHE A 85 -16.50 14.28 26.04
CA PHE A 85 -16.78 14.55 24.64
C PHE A 85 -18.25 14.27 24.26
N SER A 86 -18.86 13.24 24.84
CA SER A 86 -20.28 12.93 24.71
C SER A 86 -21.17 14.08 25.21
N THR A 87 -20.83 14.65 26.36
CA THR A 87 -21.57 15.79 26.94
C THR A 87 -21.48 17.03 26.03
N TRP A 88 -20.33 17.28 25.40
CA TRP A 88 -20.20 18.34 24.40
C TRP A 88 -21.13 18.16 23.20
N LEU A 89 -21.32 16.93 22.72
CA LEU A 89 -22.28 16.64 21.65
C LEU A 89 -23.74 16.90 22.10
N GLU A 90 -24.08 16.54 23.34
CA GLU A 90 -25.42 16.77 23.93
C GLU A 90 -25.73 18.25 24.08
N MET A 91 -24.75 19.09 24.44
CA MET A 91 -24.92 20.54 24.54
C MET A 91 -25.32 21.18 23.18
N GLY A 92 -25.01 20.57 22.07
CA GLY A 92 -25.42 21.03 20.75
C GLY A 92 -25.08 22.50 20.47
N LYS A 93 -26.09 23.38 20.35
CA LYS A 93 -25.90 24.82 20.07
C LYS A 93 -25.32 25.61 21.23
N ASP A 94 -25.45 25.11 22.45
CA ASP A 94 -24.95 25.77 23.67
C ASP A 94 -23.47 25.45 23.93
N PHE A 95 -22.88 24.51 23.22
CA PHE A 95 -21.45 24.23 23.27
C PHE A 95 -20.63 25.39 22.72
N ARG A 96 -19.67 25.88 23.50
CA ARG A 96 -18.86 27.08 23.21
C ARG A 96 -17.38 26.78 23.41
N ILE A 97 -16.53 27.67 22.89
CA ILE A 97 -15.07 27.59 23.00
C ILE A 97 -14.59 27.60 24.46
N GLU A 98 -15.30 28.30 25.32
CA GLU A 98 -14.99 28.39 26.75
C GLU A 98 -15.02 26.99 27.41
N HIS A 99 -16.00 26.14 27.06
CA HIS A 99 -16.04 24.75 27.56
C HIS A 99 -14.78 23.95 27.16
N VAL A 100 -14.22 24.16 25.97
CA VAL A 100 -12.99 23.52 25.60
C VAL A 100 -11.80 24.02 26.40
N HIS A 101 -11.68 25.33 26.61
CA HIS A 101 -10.62 25.91 27.45
C HIS A 101 -10.67 25.36 28.89
N ASP A 102 -11.86 25.30 29.45
CA ASP A 102 -12.08 24.81 30.82
C ASP A 102 -11.74 23.33 30.91
N ALA A 103 -12.18 22.53 29.96
CA ALA A 103 -11.91 21.09 29.88
C ALA A 103 -10.42 20.78 29.73
N LEU A 104 -9.70 21.46 28.86
CA LEU A 104 -8.25 21.27 28.69
C LEU A 104 -7.46 21.70 29.95
N SER A 105 -7.92 22.76 30.60
CA SER A 105 -7.35 23.23 31.85
C SER A 105 -7.61 22.25 33.00
N ALA A 106 -8.85 21.73 33.09
CA ALA A 106 -9.23 20.69 34.05
C ALA A 106 -8.44 19.39 33.85
N PHE A 107 -8.29 18.96 32.59
CA PHE A 107 -7.48 17.81 32.26
C PHE A 107 -6.04 17.92 32.81
N ASN A 108 -5.37 19.05 32.55
CA ASN A 108 -4.00 19.27 33.02
C ASN A 108 -3.88 19.23 34.56
N ARG A 109 -4.91 19.68 35.30
CA ARG A 109 -4.93 19.61 36.76
C ARG A 109 -5.16 18.19 37.29
N ASN A 110 -5.87 17.38 36.54
CA ASN A 110 -6.31 16.04 36.93
C ASN A 110 -5.43 14.91 36.37
N ILE A 111 -4.21 15.21 35.96
CA ILE A 111 -3.22 14.19 35.57
C ILE A 111 -2.57 13.58 36.83
N ASN A 112 -2.47 12.25 36.86
CA ASN A 112 -1.75 11.54 37.89
C ASN A 112 -0.26 11.97 37.93
N SER A 113 0.29 12.19 39.11
CA SER A 113 1.67 12.66 39.27
C SER A 113 2.71 11.73 38.64
N THR A 114 2.47 10.42 38.64
CA THR A 114 3.37 9.42 38.04
C THR A 114 3.31 9.42 36.50
N HIS A 115 2.18 9.88 35.92
CA HIS A 115 1.95 9.89 34.46
C HIS A 115 2.07 11.28 33.83
N LYS A 116 2.53 12.28 34.59
CA LYS A 116 2.71 13.65 34.07
C LYS A 116 3.52 13.68 32.78
N ARG A 117 4.61 12.90 32.68
CA ARG A 117 5.46 12.87 31.49
C ARG A 117 4.71 12.47 30.21
N VAL A 118 3.66 11.66 30.34
CA VAL A 118 2.87 11.21 29.19
C VAL A 118 1.82 12.22 28.79
N PHE A 119 1.16 12.86 29.79
CA PHE A 119 -0.04 13.67 29.53
C PHE A 119 0.16 15.17 29.75
N GLU A 120 1.16 15.61 30.52
CA GLU A 120 1.35 17.04 30.81
C GLU A 120 1.61 17.82 29.51
N LYS A 121 0.91 18.96 29.36
CA LYS A 121 1.02 19.85 28.18
C LYS A 121 0.74 19.20 26.81
N ILE A 122 0.09 18.03 26.81
CA ILE A 122 -0.18 17.31 25.56
C ILE A 122 -1.14 18.10 24.65
N PHE A 123 -2.02 18.92 25.23
CA PHE A 123 -2.97 19.74 24.52
C PHE A 123 -2.53 21.22 24.36
N ASP A 124 -1.33 21.62 24.76
CA ASP A 124 -0.88 23.02 24.73
C ASP A 124 -0.97 23.61 23.31
N THR A 125 -0.62 22.84 22.29
CA THR A 125 -0.74 23.28 20.89
C THR A 125 -2.19 23.55 20.50
N LEU A 126 -3.10 22.67 20.90
CA LEU A 126 -4.53 22.85 20.67
C LEU A 126 -5.04 24.09 21.43
N GLN A 127 -4.72 24.22 22.73
CA GLN A 127 -5.19 25.28 23.59
C GLN A 127 -4.73 26.66 23.13
N THR A 128 -3.47 26.81 22.74
CA THR A 128 -2.92 28.06 22.22
C THR A 128 -3.46 28.41 20.83
N GLY A 129 -3.78 27.41 20.05
CA GLY A 129 -4.29 27.55 18.70
C GLY A 129 -5.77 27.94 18.62
N LEU A 130 -6.60 27.67 19.64
CA LEU A 130 -8.04 27.91 19.60
C LEU A 130 -8.44 29.36 19.24
N SER A 131 -7.62 30.33 19.61
CA SER A 131 -7.82 31.75 19.26
C SER A 131 -7.76 32.05 17.75
N LYS A 132 -7.10 31.19 16.96
CA LYS A 132 -6.96 31.36 15.51
C LYS A 132 -8.19 30.85 14.72
N LEU A 133 -9.12 30.16 15.37
CA LEU A 133 -10.30 29.57 14.73
C LEU A 133 -11.35 30.59 14.28
N GLY A 134 -11.20 31.85 14.67
CA GLY A 134 -12.09 32.95 14.25
C GLY A 134 -11.82 34.24 15.00
N ASP A 135 -12.33 35.33 14.48
CA ASP A 135 -12.09 36.71 14.95
C ASP A 135 -12.79 37.03 16.29
N ASN A 136 -13.74 36.19 16.72
CA ASN A 136 -14.48 36.33 17.96
C ASN A 136 -14.96 34.99 18.49
N SER A 137 -15.35 34.93 19.77
CA SER A 137 -15.81 33.70 20.45
C SER A 137 -16.97 33.01 19.73
N ALA A 138 -17.88 33.74 19.09
CA ALA A 138 -19.01 33.13 18.37
C ALA A 138 -18.57 32.39 17.11
N SER A 139 -17.64 32.97 16.34
CA SER A 139 -17.06 32.34 15.14
C SER A 139 -16.14 31.14 15.51
N GLN A 140 -15.37 31.26 16.58
CA GLN A 140 -14.56 30.20 17.15
C GLN A 140 -15.42 29.02 17.63
N SER A 141 -16.48 29.31 18.41
CA SER A 141 -17.44 28.31 18.90
C SER A 141 -18.14 27.56 17.76
N LYS A 142 -18.47 28.28 16.66
CA LYS A 142 -19.05 27.65 15.47
C LYS A 142 -18.06 26.69 14.82
N ALA A 143 -16.80 27.10 14.61
CA ALA A 143 -15.78 26.28 13.99
C ALA A 143 -15.49 25.00 14.79
N ILE A 144 -15.44 25.12 16.13
CA ILE A 144 -15.24 23.96 17.01
C ILE A 144 -16.45 23.02 16.99
N ARG A 145 -17.67 23.52 17.02
CA ARG A 145 -18.87 22.69 16.89
C ARG A 145 -18.85 21.89 15.59
N ASP A 146 -18.57 22.57 14.48
CA ASP A 146 -18.52 21.92 13.17
C ASP A 146 -17.45 20.81 13.15
N LEU A 147 -16.29 21.04 13.79
CA LEU A 147 -15.23 20.04 13.91
C LEU A 147 -15.62 18.85 14.81
N VAL A 148 -16.15 19.12 15.99
CA VAL A 148 -16.61 18.10 16.95
C VAL A 148 -17.67 17.18 16.33
N TYR A 149 -18.63 17.77 15.58
CA TYR A 149 -19.62 16.99 14.85
C TYR A 149 -19.04 16.15 13.70
N LEU A 150 -17.97 16.59 13.06
CA LEU A 150 -17.33 15.83 12.00
C LEU A 150 -16.56 14.61 12.53
N ILE A 151 -15.90 14.77 13.68
CA ILE A 151 -15.09 13.69 14.26
C ILE A 151 -15.89 12.73 15.15
N LYS A 152 -17.15 13.03 15.48
CA LYS A 152 -17.97 12.23 16.39
C LYS A 152 -18.04 10.75 16.00
N ASP A 153 -18.14 10.48 14.69
CA ASP A 153 -18.30 9.13 14.14
C ASP A 153 -16.97 8.43 13.84
N ILE A 154 -15.82 9.07 14.12
CA ILE A 154 -14.52 8.42 13.96
C ILE A 154 -14.40 7.35 15.06
N PRO A 155 -14.26 6.06 14.71
CA PRO A 155 -14.18 4.99 15.70
C PRO A 155 -12.87 5.07 16.50
N MET A 156 -12.98 4.88 17.84
CA MET A 156 -11.84 4.94 18.78
C MET A 156 -11.72 3.66 19.60
N ASP A 157 -12.45 2.61 19.24
CA ASP A 157 -12.54 1.35 19.97
C ASP A 157 -11.33 0.42 19.72
N GLY A 158 -10.41 0.82 18.84
CA GLY A 158 -9.22 0.03 18.53
C GLY A 158 -9.49 -1.22 17.69
N LYS A 159 -10.72 -1.39 17.22
CA LYS A 159 -11.14 -2.54 16.40
C LYS A 159 -10.82 -2.37 14.90
N GLN A 160 -10.19 -1.27 14.51
CA GLN A 160 -9.76 -1.06 13.13
C GLN A 160 -8.38 -1.68 12.92
N ASP A 161 -8.19 -2.36 11.79
CA ASP A 161 -6.94 -3.04 11.40
C ASP A 161 -5.78 -2.09 11.14
N TYR A 162 -6.04 -0.79 11.16
CA TYR A 162 -5.05 0.22 10.84
C TYR A 162 -4.95 1.29 11.92
N ASP A 163 -3.80 1.94 11.98
CA ASP A 163 -3.56 3.10 12.82
C ASP A 163 -4.41 4.29 12.35
N VAL A 164 -5.55 4.51 13.01
CA VAL A 164 -6.48 5.60 12.67
C VAL A 164 -5.78 6.96 12.73
N LEU A 165 -5.01 7.25 13.78
CA LEU A 165 -4.29 8.53 13.89
C LEU A 165 -3.10 8.61 12.96
N GLY A 166 -2.32 7.55 12.84
CA GLY A 166 -1.23 7.50 11.89
C GLY A 166 -1.75 7.70 10.46
N PHE A 167 -2.83 7.01 10.09
CA PHE A 167 -3.47 7.19 8.79
C PHE A 167 -3.97 8.63 8.58
N ILE A 168 -4.63 9.22 9.57
CA ILE A 168 -5.10 10.63 9.50
C ILE A 168 -3.91 11.58 9.31
N TYR A 169 -2.84 11.36 10.04
CA TYR A 169 -1.62 12.16 9.94
C TYR A 169 -0.95 12.01 8.57
N GLU A 170 -0.82 10.77 8.08
CA GLU A 170 -0.30 10.50 6.74
C GLU A 170 -1.12 11.14 5.64
N ASP A 171 -2.44 10.97 5.71
CA ASP A 171 -3.37 11.52 4.72
C ASP A 171 -3.34 13.05 4.71
N LEU A 172 -3.28 13.68 5.88
CA LEU A 172 -3.09 15.13 6.01
C LEU A 172 -1.75 15.57 5.44
N ILE A 173 -0.64 14.88 5.71
CA ILE A 173 0.67 15.21 5.13
C ILE A 173 0.67 15.00 3.62
N ARG A 174 0.18 13.87 3.12
CA ARG A 174 0.09 13.56 1.68
C ARG A 174 -0.64 14.66 0.92
N ASN A 175 -1.77 15.09 1.44
CA ASN A 175 -2.62 16.07 0.79
C ASN A 175 -2.12 17.52 0.94
N PHE A 176 -1.39 17.84 2.01
CA PHE A 176 -0.87 19.19 2.27
C PHE A 176 0.59 19.39 1.87
N ALA A 177 1.42 18.33 1.83
CA ALA A 177 2.82 18.43 1.36
C ALA A 177 2.91 18.85 -0.11
N SER A 178 1.91 18.55 -0.92
CA SER A 178 1.82 19.01 -2.31
C SER A 178 1.63 20.53 -2.43
N ASN A 179 1.12 21.19 -1.38
CA ASN A 179 0.79 22.62 -1.34
C ASN A 179 1.76 23.45 -0.47
N ALA A 180 2.49 22.82 0.46
CA ALA A 180 3.49 23.49 1.29
C ALA A 180 4.83 23.51 0.56
N GLY A 181 5.07 24.54 -0.27
CA GLY A 181 6.32 24.73 -0.98
C GLY A 181 7.54 24.56 -0.07
N LYS A 182 8.40 23.59 -0.39
CA LYS A 182 9.84 23.43 -0.03
C LYS A 182 10.35 23.84 1.37
N LYS A 183 9.56 23.74 2.44
CA LYS A 183 10.10 23.68 3.81
C LYS A 183 10.02 22.23 4.32
N ALA A 184 10.56 21.32 3.53
CA ALA A 184 10.59 19.91 3.80
C ALA A 184 11.81 19.57 4.67
N GLY A 185 11.61 19.51 5.98
CA GLY A 185 12.51 18.89 6.93
C GLY A 185 11.81 17.78 7.74
N GLU A 186 10.53 17.56 7.50
CA GLU A 186 9.74 16.53 8.16
C GLU A 186 9.36 15.47 7.13
N PHE A 187 10.25 14.48 6.93
CA PHE A 187 9.93 13.31 6.12
C PHE A 187 9.19 12.31 6.99
N TYR A 188 7.92 12.10 6.68
CA TYR A 188 7.18 10.97 7.21
C TYR A 188 7.78 9.67 6.67
N THR A 189 8.02 8.69 7.54
CA THR A 189 8.51 7.37 7.11
C THR A 189 7.35 6.58 6.52
N PRO A 190 7.37 6.19 5.23
CA PRO A 190 6.32 5.36 4.64
C PRO A 190 6.12 4.08 5.44
N HIS A 191 4.87 3.61 5.50
CA HIS A 191 4.52 2.44 6.29
C HIS A 191 5.35 1.21 5.92
N GLU A 192 5.58 0.99 4.63
CA GLU A 192 6.35 -0.13 4.10
C GLU A 192 7.82 -0.09 4.53
N VAL A 193 8.41 1.10 4.61
CA VAL A 193 9.78 1.30 5.12
C VAL A 193 9.83 1.04 6.62
N SER A 194 8.82 1.51 7.36
CA SER A 194 8.69 1.25 8.80
C SER A 194 8.55 -0.25 9.07
N LEU A 195 7.74 -0.95 8.28
CA LEU A 195 7.53 -2.39 8.39
C LEU A 195 8.83 -3.16 8.10
N LEU A 196 9.54 -2.82 7.02
CA LEU A 196 10.83 -3.43 6.67
C LEU A 196 11.85 -3.30 7.80
N MET A 197 12.02 -2.09 8.35
CA MET A 197 12.93 -1.84 9.48
C MET A 197 12.50 -2.64 10.71
N SER A 198 11.21 -2.67 10.97
CA SER A 198 10.62 -3.33 12.13
C SER A 198 10.77 -4.84 12.09
N ASP A 199 10.58 -5.47 10.95
CA ASP A 199 10.70 -6.92 10.81
C ASP A 199 12.16 -7.38 10.93
N ILE A 200 13.13 -6.61 10.41
CA ILE A 200 14.57 -6.87 10.63
C ILE A 200 14.90 -6.84 12.13
N VAL A 201 14.41 -5.82 12.84
CA VAL A 201 14.64 -5.67 14.28
C VAL A 201 13.93 -6.76 15.08
N ALA A 202 12.67 -7.03 14.76
CA ALA A 202 11.86 -8.04 15.46
C ALA A 202 12.46 -9.44 15.33
N HIS A 203 12.96 -9.81 14.15
CA HIS A 203 13.65 -11.09 13.96
C HIS A 203 14.92 -11.17 14.81
N HIS A 204 15.70 -10.10 14.92
CA HIS A 204 16.90 -10.09 15.77
C HIS A 204 16.55 -10.24 17.25
N LEU A 205 15.42 -9.69 17.71
CA LEU A 205 15.01 -9.67 19.11
C LEU A 205 14.02 -10.79 19.49
N GLN A 206 13.71 -11.72 18.59
CA GLN A 206 12.65 -12.74 18.74
C GLN A 206 12.74 -13.57 20.04
N ASN A 207 13.94 -13.74 20.61
CA ASN A 207 14.17 -14.54 21.82
C ASN A 207 14.16 -13.72 23.12
N ARG A 208 13.86 -12.41 23.06
CA ARG A 208 13.85 -11.52 24.22
C ARG A 208 12.54 -11.63 24.99
N LYS A 209 12.63 -11.54 26.33
CA LYS A 209 11.46 -11.49 27.21
C LYS A 209 10.99 -10.09 27.49
N GLU A 210 11.92 -9.15 27.50
CA GLU A 210 11.70 -7.71 27.69
C GLU A 210 12.53 -6.96 26.65
N ILE A 211 11.97 -5.90 26.10
CA ILE A 211 12.60 -5.13 25.01
C ILE A 211 12.48 -3.64 25.34
N LYS A 212 13.59 -2.91 25.15
CA LYS A 212 13.64 -1.46 25.16
C LYS A 212 13.93 -0.98 23.75
N ILE A 213 13.09 -0.11 23.22
CA ILE A 213 13.20 0.46 21.87
C ILE A 213 13.33 1.97 21.97
N TYR A 214 14.22 2.57 21.20
CA TYR A 214 14.45 4.01 21.17
C TYR A 214 14.37 4.56 19.76
N ASP A 215 13.67 5.68 19.59
CA ASP A 215 13.66 6.50 18.39
C ASP A 215 14.07 7.94 18.77
N PRO A 216 15.30 8.36 18.40
CA PRO A 216 15.84 9.69 18.74
C PRO A 216 15.27 10.81 17.86
N THR A 217 14.50 10.48 16.82
CA THR A 217 13.90 11.42 15.86
C THR A 217 12.46 11.03 15.58
N SER A 218 11.70 10.81 16.66
CA SER A 218 10.47 10.01 16.66
C SER A 218 9.35 10.52 15.75
N GLY A 219 9.34 11.80 15.38
CA GLY A 219 8.31 12.34 14.51
C GLY A 219 6.91 12.09 15.04
N SER A 220 6.12 11.29 14.33
CA SER A 220 4.80 10.83 14.78
C SER A 220 4.84 9.62 15.73
N GLY A 221 5.99 9.00 15.93
CA GLY A 221 6.13 7.74 16.66
C GLY A 221 5.77 6.48 15.85
N SER A 222 5.57 6.61 14.54
CA SER A 222 5.14 5.50 13.69
C SER A 222 6.14 4.33 13.67
N LEU A 223 7.45 4.61 13.64
CA LEU A 223 8.49 3.57 13.73
C LEU A 223 8.38 2.77 15.03
N LEU A 224 8.25 3.44 16.17
CA LEU A 224 8.09 2.79 17.48
C LEU A 224 6.84 1.90 17.52
N ILE A 225 5.73 2.38 16.99
CA ILE A 225 4.47 1.63 16.95
C ILE A 225 4.61 0.38 16.09
N THR A 226 5.18 0.50 14.89
CA THR A 226 5.35 -0.61 13.96
C THR A 226 6.30 -1.67 14.53
N ILE A 227 7.43 -1.26 15.13
CA ILE A 227 8.35 -2.17 15.80
C ILE A 227 7.70 -2.86 16.98
N GLY A 228 6.95 -2.12 17.80
CA GLY A 228 6.20 -2.70 18.90
C GLY A 228 5.21 -3.78 18.42
N LYS A 229 4.53 -3.56 17.31
CA LYS A 229 3.64 -4.54 16.68
C LYS A 229 4.43 -5.75 16.16
N SER A 230 5.53 -5.54 15.43
CA SER A 230 6.34 -6.62 14.86
C SER A 230 7.01 -7.48 15.96
N THR A 231 7.58 -6.86 17.01
CA THR A 231 8.21 -7.59 18.11
C THR A 231 7.20 -8.33 18.99
N ALA A 232 6.00 -7.77 19.16
CA ALA A 232 4.94 -8.39 19.95
C ALA A 232 4.48 -9.75 19.39
N ARG A 233 4.72 -10.04 18.10
CA ARG A 233 4.45 -11.35 17.49
C ARG A 233 5.24 -12.48 18.15
N TYR A 234 6.43 -12.19 18.65
CA TYR A 234 7.33 -13.16 19.31
C TYR A 234 7.21 -13.14 20.84
N MET A 235 6.43 -12.24 21.43
CA MET A 235 6.36 -12.02 22.88
C MET A 235 5.07 -12.56 23.46
N LYS A 236 5.18 -13.29 24.59
CA LYS A 236 3.99 -13.75 25.34
C LYS A 236 3.20 -12.61 25.99
N ASN A 237 3.87 -11.50 26.33
CA ASN A 237 3.26 -10.34 26.96
C ASN A 237 3.74 -9.06 26.27
N ARG A 238 2.83 -8.41 25.55
CA ARG A 238 3.08 -7.15 24.82
C ARG A 238 3.46 -5.99 25.77
N ASN A 239 3.08 -6.04 27.04
CA ASN A 239 3.41 -5.03 28.03
C ASN A 239 4.88 -5.04 28.47
N ASN A 240 5.69 -5.98 28.01
CA ASN A 240 7.13 -6.06 28.30
C ASN A 240 7.98 -5.26 27.30
N ILE A 241 7.35 -4.42 26.47
CA ILE A 241 8.05 -3.51 25.57
C ILE A 241 8.05 -2.10 26.16
N LYS A 242 9.22 -1.49 26.31
CA LYS A 242 9.38 -0.12 26.79
C LYS A 242 9.86 0.78 25.64
N TYR A 243 9.12 1.85 25.43
CA TYR A 243 9.31 2.78 24.31
C TYR A 243 9.95 4.06 24.79
N TYR A 244 11.06 4.42 24.16
CA TYR A 244 11.79 5.67 24.38
C TYR A 244 11.70 6.50 23.10
N ALA A 245 11.38 7.79 23.23
CA ALA A 245 11.27 8.69 22.09
C ALA A 245 11.88 10.05 22.41
N GLN A 246 12.58 10.62 21.44
CA GLN A 246 13.03 12.01 21.51
C GLN A 246 12.60 12.75 20.23
N GLU A 247 12.15 13.99 20.39
CA GLU A 247 11.72 14.82 19.28
C GLU A 247 12.00 16.30 19.61
N LEU A 248 12.55 17.02 18.62
CA LEU A 248 12.92 18.43 18.77
C LEU A 248 11.70 19.34 18.86
N LYS A 249 10.66 19.10 18.05
CA LYS A 249 9.51 19.99 17.92
C LYS A 249 8.40 19.58 18.87
N GLN A 250 7.95 20.51 19.70
CA GLN A 250 6.91 20.28 20.70
C GLN A 250 5.62 19.67 20.11
N ASN A 251 5.16 20.16 18.94
CA ASN A 251 3.93 19.64 18.32
C ASN A 251 4.09 18.17 17.94
N THR A 252 5.20 17.83 17.30
CA THR A 252 5.52 16.48 16.85
C THR A 252 5.78 15.56 18.04
N TYR A 253 6.46 16.07 19.09
CA TYR A 253 6.62 15.39 20.37
C TYR A 253 5.26 15.01 21.02
N ASN A 254 4.31 15.96 21.01
CA ASN A 254 2.97 15.68 21.53
C ASN A 254 2.26 14.60 20.70
N LEU A 255 2.44 14.63 19.37
CA LEU A 255 1.89 13.61 18.47
C LEU A 255 2.44 12.22 18.76
N THR A 256 3.76 12.08 18.97
CA THR A 256 4.37 10.81 19.41
C THR A 256 3.67 10.24 20.63
N ARG A 257 3.46 11.07 21.68
CA ARG A 257 2.80 10.65 22.93
C ARG A 257 1.34 10.25 22.69
N MET A 258 0.60 11.05 21.94
CA MET A 258 -0.78 10.76 21.56
C MET A 258 -0.90 9.41 20.86
N ASN A 259 -0.05 9.17 19.87
CA ASN A 259 -0.07 7.93 19.10
C ASN A 259 0.24 6.70 19.95
N LEU A 260 1.27 6.77 20.81
CA LEU A 260 1.63 5.66 21.70
C LEU A 260 0.49 5.33 22.66
N VAL A 261 -0.13 6.35 23.26
CA VAL A 261 -1.29 6.16 24.18
C VAL A 261 -2.49 5.57 23.47
N MET A 262 -2.83 6.04 22.26
CA MET A 262 -3.97 5.51 21.49
C MET A 262 -3.79 4.07 21.06
N ARG A 263 -2.55 3.60 20.94
CA ARG A 263 -2.25 2.17 20.70
C ARG A 263 -2.36 1.29 21.93
N GLY A 264 -2.86 1.84 23.03
CA GLY A 264 -3.06 1.09 24.27
C GLY A 264 -1.75 0.76 25.00
N ILE A 265 -0.64 1.40 24.62
CA ILE A 265 0.62 1.25 25.33
C ILE A 265 0.46 1.86 26.72
N LEU A 266 0.80 1.08 27.76
CA LEU A 266 0.69 1.54 29.13
C LEU A 266 1.56 2.78 29.37
N PRO A 267 1.09 3.81 30.08
CA PRO A 267 1.86 5.01 30.36
C PRO A 267 3.23 4.75 31.00
N ASP A 268 3.36 3.72 31.82
CA ASP A 268 4.65 3.31 32.45
C ASP A 268 5.68 2.79 31.43
N ASN A 269 5.23 2.40 30.26
CA ASN A 269 6.10 1.93 29.19
C ASN A 269 6.47 3.04 28.20
N ILE A 270 5.98 4.27 28.39
CA ILE A 270 6.23 5.41 27.51
C ILE A 270 7.19 6.37 28.21
N VAL A 271 8.39 6.55 27.65
CA VAL A 271 9.40 7.50 28.14
C VAL A 271 9.79 8.42 27.01
N THR A 272 9.42 9.69 27.12
CA THR A 272 9.59 10.64 26.02
C THR A 272 10.30 11.91 26.48
N ARG A 273 11.05 12.55 25.60
CA ARG A 273 11.74 13.82 25.82
C ARG A 273 11.54 14.75 24.62
N CYS A 274 11.28 16.03 24.90
CA CYS A 274 11.35 17.10 23.92
C CYS A 274 12.72 17.77 24.03
N GLY A 275 13.54 17.65 22.98
CA GLY A 275 14.89 18.22 22.98
C GLY A 275 15.66 17.86 21.70
N ASP A 276 16.77 18.61 21.47
CA ASP A 276 17.67 18.35 20.34
C ASP A 276 18.55 17.14 20.62
N THR A 277 18.38 16.09 19.86
CA THR A 277 19.10 14.82 19.98
C THR A 277 20.61 14.98 19.86
N LEU A 278 21.09 15.91 19.04
CA LEU A 278 22.51 16.13 18.83
C LEU A 278 23.15 17.02 19.92
N GLU A 279 22.36 17.86 20.59
CA GLU A 279 22.80 18.71 21.68
C GLU A 279 22.58 18.04 23.05
N GLU A 280 21.49 17.33 23.19
CA GLU A 280 21.10 16.70 24.44
C GLU A 280 21.20 15.18 24.29
N ASP A 281 22.31 14.65 24.82
CA ASP A 281 22.45 13.21 24.98
C ASP A 281 21.31 12.68 25.84
N TRP A 282 20.59 11.62 25.34
CA TRP A 282 19.66 10.97 26.24
C TRP A 282 20.46 10.24 27.30
N PRO A 283 20.46 10.73 28.45
CA PRO A 283 19.92 10.01 29.56
C PRO A 283 18.80 10.80 30.19
N TYR A 284 18.15 10.12 31.07
CA TYR A 284 17.25 10.68 32.01
C TYR A 284 18.04 11.09 33.27
N PHE A 285 18.07 12.36 33.58
CA PHE A 285 18.70 12.87 34.82
C PHE A 285 17.79 13.93 35.46
N ASP A 286 17.97 14.11 36.78
CA ASP A 286 17.38 15.20 37.51
C ASP A 286 18.20 16.48 37.24
N GLU A 287 17.55 17.51 36.71
CA GLU A 287 18.18 18.80 36.40
C GLU A 287 18.76 19.49 37.64
N ASN A 288 18.27 19.15 38.84
CA ASN A 288 18.80 19.69 40.09
C ASN A 288 20.07 18.96 40.60
N ASP A 289 20.31 17.74 40.11
CA ASP A 289 21.49 16.94 40.47
C ASP A 289 21.96 16.08 39.29
N PRO A 290 22.37 16.70 38.17
CA PRO A 290 22.75 15.97 36.98
C PRO A 290 23.97 15.08 37.18
N ALA A 291 24.91 15.46 38.08
CA ALA A 291 26.15 14.72 38.26
C ALA A 291 25.96 13.36 38.95
N GLN A 292 24.94 13.20 39.80
CA GLN A 292 24.65 11.94 40.51
C GLN A 292 23.53 11.11 39.87
N THR A 293 22.70 11.75 39.06
CA THR A 293 21.52 11.09 38.47
C THR A 293 21.67 10.75 36.99
N TYR A 294 22.84 11.12 36.41
CA TYR A 294 23.14 10.78 35.00
C TYR A 294 23.29 9.26 34.83
N ASP A 295 22.44 8.68 34.02
CA ASP A 295 22.44 7.26 33.69
C ASP A 295 22.22 7.11 32.16
N PRO A 296 23.25 6.77 31.37
CA PRO A 296 23.12 6.63 29.91
C PRO A 296 22.08 5.61 29.53
N LEU A 297 21.20 5.98 28.58
CA LEU A 297 20.21 5.07 28.04
C LEU A 297 20.88 4.02 27.14
N TYR A 298 20.71 2.72 27.46
CA TYR A 298 21.06 1.61 26.59
C TYR A 298 19.84 0.75 26.31
N VAL A 299 19.57 0.51 25.01
CA VAL A 299 18.37 -0.15 24.53
C VAL A 299 18.68 -1.37 23.66
N ASP A 300 17.70 -2.24 23.49
CA ASP A 300 17.83 -3.45 22.67
C ASP A 300 17.74 -3.12 21.17
N ALA A 301 16.97 -2.07 20.83
CA ALA A 301 16.90 -1.57 19.47
C ALA A 301 16.86 -0.04 19.41
N VAL A 302 17.54 0.52 18.41
CA VAL A 302 17.39 1.92 17.98
C VAL A 302 16.88 1.93 16.55
N VAL A 303 15.87 2.77 16.29
CA VAL A 303 15.33 2.98 14.96
C VAL A 303 15.15 4.45 14.70
N SER A 304 15.55 4.91 13.53
CA SER A 304 15.41 6.32 13.23
C SER A 304 15.31 6.63 11.74
N ASN A 305 14.60 7.70 11.44
CA ASN A 305 14.60 8.36 10.15
C ASN A 305 14.89 9.85 10.38
N PRO A 306 16.18 10.22 10.56
CA PRO A 306 16.57 11.59 10.87
C PRO A 306 16.36 12.53 9.68
N PRO A 307 16.27 13.86 9.90
CA PRO A 307 16.19 14.83 8.84
C PRO A 307 17.46 14.83 7.99
N TYR A 308 17.33 14.59 6.67
CA TYR A 308 18.47 14.41 5.76
C TYR A 308 19.27 15.67 5.56
N SER A 309 20.60 15.54 5.65
CA SER A 309 21.56 16.63 5.41
C SER A 309 21.26 17.91 6.22
N GLN A 310 20.75 17.75 7.43
CA GLN A 310 20.54 18.87 8.35
C GLN A 310 21.89 19.46 8.79
N SER A 311 21.97 20.78 8.93
CA SER A 311 23.11 21.44 9.55
C SER A 311 23.07 21.24 11.06
N TRP A 312 24.23 21.07 11.68
CA TRP A 312 24.43 20.97 13.13
C TRP A 312 25.70 21.67 13.57
N ASP A 313 25.93 21.81 14.87
CA ASP A 313 27.17 22.41 15.39
C ASP A 313 28.09 21.34 16.04
N PRO A 314 29.19 20.95 15.37
CA PRO A 314 30.17 20.01 15.92
C PRO A 314 31.13 20.64 16.92
N THR A 315 31.10 21.95 17.14
CA THR A 315 32.06 22.68 17.97
C THR A 315 32.07 22.19 19.42
N GLY A 316 33.22 21.81 19.92
CA GLY A 316 33.37 21.33 21.30
C GLY A 316 32.92 19.89 21.56
N LYS A 317 32.54 19.16 20.49
CA LYS A 317 32.07 17.76 20.60
C LYS A 317 33.15 16.72 20.30
N GLU A 318 34.41 17.14 20.18
CA GLU A 318 35.53 16.23 19.88
C GLU A 318 35.74 15.17 20.97
N ASN A 319 35.37 15.47 22.22
CA ASN A 319 35.48 14.56 23.36
C ASN A 319 34.12 13.95 23.76
N ASP A 320 33.04 14.24 23.03
CA ASP A 320 31.76 13.62 23.28
C ASP A 320 31.84 12.11 23.00
N VAL A 321 31.45 11.31 23.98
CA VAL A 321 31.59 9.85 23.96
C VAL A 321 30.89 9.20 22.76
N ARG A 322 29.87 9.86 22.19
CA ARG A 322 29.13 9.40 21.00
C ARG A 322 29.99 9.49 19.74
N PHE A 323 30.88 10.51 19.66
CA PHE A 323 31.58 10.85 18.42
C PHE A 323 33.09 10.60 18.50
N ALA A 324 33.70 10.78 19.67
CA ALA A 324 35.17 10.76 19.87
C ALA A 324 35.87 9.53 19.25
N ARG A 325 35.20 8.39 19.22
CA ARG A 325 35.77 7.14 18.70
C ARG A 325 35.76 7.05 17.16
N PHE A 326 34.85 7.77 16.51
CA PHE A 326 34.61 7.62 15.07
C PHE A 326 34.95 8.86 14.26
N GLY A 327 34.92 10.05 14.88
CA GLY A 327 35.07 11.36 14.26
C GLY A 327 33.78 12.17 14.23
N LEU A 328 33.87 13.45 13.91
CA LEU A 328 32.76 14.38 13.84
C LEU A 328 32.22 14.45 12.42
N ALA A 329 30.91 14.40 12.26
CA ALA A 329 30.22 14.66 10.98
C ALA A 329 30.44 16.14 10.56
N PRO A 330 30.45 16.45 9.25
CA PRO A 330 30.62 17.82 8.77
C PRO A 330 29.46 18.72 9.23
N LYS A 331 29.76 20.00 9.54
CA LYS A 331 28.77 20.97 10.03
C LYS A 331 27.52 21.10 9.17
N GLY A 332 27.64 20.93 7.85
CA GLY A 332 26.53 21.05 6.92
C GLY A 332 25.69 19.77 6.74
N LYS A 333 26.08 18.65 7.39
CA LYS A 333 25.42 17.34 7.17
C LYS A 333 25.53 16.46 8.40
N ALA A 334 24.49 16.47 9.21
CA ALA A 334 24.42 15.70 10.45
C ALA A 334 24.13 14.19 10.25
N ASP A 335 24.03 13.70 9.01
CA ASP A 335 23.62 12.34 8.71
C ASP A 335 24.38 11.30 9.58
N TYR A 336 25.71 11.39 9.62
CA TYR A 336 26.52 10.52 10.49
C TYR A 336 26.49 10.90 11.97
N ALA A 337 26.18 12.15 12.33
CA ALA A 337 26.03 12.49 13.73
C ALA A 337 24.83 11.79 14.36
N PHE A 338 23.71 11.71 13.66
CA PHE A 338 22.56 10.91 14.09
C PHE A 338 22.91 9.42 14.15
N LEU A 339 23.56 8.88 13.12
CA LEU A 339 23.97 7.46 13.12
C LEU A 339 24.86 7.11 14.32
N LEU A 340 25.83 7.97 14.68
CA LEU A 340 26.74 7.74 15.81
C LEU A 340 25.99 7.89 17.14
N HIS A 341 25.06 8.83 17.26
CA HIS A 341 24.19 8.94 18.42
C HIS A 341 23.37 7.65 18.61
N ASP A 342 22.73 7.19 17.55
CA ASP A 342 21.94 5.96 17.56
C ASP A 342 22.77 4.75 18.00
N LEU A 343 23.95 4.58 17.40
CA LEU A 343 24.87 3.48 17.70
C LEU A 343 25.34 3.51 19.17
N PHE A 344 25.56 4.68 19.74
CA PHE A 344 25.97 4.83 21.14
C PHE A 344 24.93 4.22 22.09
N HIS A 345 23.66 4.35 21.81
CA HIS A 345 22.57 3.86 22.67
C HIS A 345 22.25 2.37 22.50
N VAL A 346 22.85 1.68 21.52
CA VAL A 346 22.61 0.26 21.30
C VAL A 346 23.42 -0.59 22.29
N LYS A 347 22.76 -1.54 22.96
CA LYS A 347 23.44 -2.56 23.78
C LYS A 347 24.37 -3.42 22.92
N ASP A 348 25.32 -4.11 23.59
CA ASP A 348 26.31 -4.99 22.96
C ASP A 348 25.70 -6.02 21.98
N ASP A 349 24.55 -6.60 22.34
CA ASP A 349 23.79 -7.58 21.59
C ASP A 349 22.52 -7.01 20.94
N GLY A 350 22.44 -5.68 20.90
CA GLY A 350 21.34 -4.95 20.28
C GLY A 350 21.56 -4.70 18.79
N ILE A 351 20.56 -4.08 18.18
CA ILE A 351 20.53 -3.75 16.76
C ILE A 351 20.04 -2.30 16.55
N MET A 352 20.50 -1.67 15.49
CA MET A 352 19.87 -0.44 15.00
C MET A 352 19.60 -0.48 13.51
N THR A 353 18.55 0.23 13.10
CA THR A 353 18.23 0.49 11.70
C THR A 353 17.98 1.98 11.51
N ILE A 354 18.67 2.59 10.55
CA ILE A 354 18.57 4.02 10.25
C ILE A 354 18.37 4.26 8.76
N VAL A 355 17.46 5.17 8.43
CA VAL A 355 17.25 5.62 7.04
C VAL A 355 18.16 6.81 6.77
N LEU A 356 18.91 6.76 5.68
CA LEU A 356 19.87 7.80 5.30
C LEU A 356 19.81 8.08 3.79
N PRO A 357 20.22 9.27 3.33
CA PRO A 357 20.39 9.55 1.92
C PRO A 357 21.54 8.72 1.34
N HIS A 358 21.34 8.19 0.13
CA HIS A 358 22.32 7.32 -0.54
C HIS A 358 23.76 7.90 -0.59
N GLY A 359 23.88 9.22 -0.62
CA GLY A 359 25.17 9.92 -0.66
C GLY A 359 26.12 9.59 0.49
N VAL A 360 25.64 9.18 1.67
CA VAL A 360 26.49 8.80 2.82
C VAL A 360 27.43 7.63 2.51
N LEU A 361 27.10 6.83 1.50
CA LEU A 361 27.88 5.65 1.11
C LEU A 361 29.21 5.98 0.41
N PHE A 362 29.34 7.17 -0.20
CA PHE A 362 30.48 7.49 -1.05
C PHE A 362 31.08 8.89 -0.90
N ARG A 363 30.44 9.80 -0.13
CA ARG A 363 31.03 11.12 0.11
C ARG A 363 32.35 10.96 0.88
N GLY A 364 33.35 11.81 0.53
CA GLY A 364 34.67 11.84 1.16
C GLY A 364 34.72 12.73 2.41
N GLY A 365 35.93 13.17 2.80
CA GLY A 365 36.14 14.02 3.97
C GLY A 365 35.78 13.33 5.27
N GLU A 366 35.19 14.08 6.19
CA GLU A 366 34.79 13.61 7.53
C GLU A 366 33.83 12.42 7.46
N GLU A 367 32.88 12.43 6.51
CA GLU A 367 31.96 11.29 6.31
C GLU A 367 32.71 10.02 5.88
N GLY A 368 33.73 10.15 5.03
CA GLY A 368 34.60 9.05 4.61
C GLY A 368 35.43 8.47 5.78
N GLU A 369 35.92 9.31 6.67
CA GLU A 369 36.67 8.89 7.88
C GLU A 369 35.77 8.14 8.86
N ILE A 370 34.57 8.65 9.16
CA ILE A 370 33.59 7.97 10.02
C ILE A 370 33.23 6.62 9.43
N ARG A 371 32.95 6.56 8.13
CA ARG A 371 32.60 5.32 7.44
C ARG A 371 33.75 4.30 7.52
N ARG A 372 35.00 4.71 7.35
CA ARG A 372 36.17 3.86 7.54
C ARG A 372 36.20 3.29 8.95
N ASN A 373 36.06 4.15 9.97
CA ASN A 373 36.12 3.76 11.37
C ASN A 373 34.99 2.77 11.73
N LEU A 374 33.76 2.97 11.23
CA LEU A 374 32.64 2.05 11.40
C LEU A 374 32.90 0.66 10.78
N ILE A 375 33.50 0.60 9.58
CA ILE A 375 33.88 -0.65 8.92
C ILE A 375 35.00 -1.36 9.66
N GLU A 376 36.06 -0.64 10.04
CA GLU A 376 37.22 -1.23 10.75
C GLU A 376 36.86 -1.76 12.13
N GLN A 377 35.91 -1.11 12.80
CA GLN A 377 35.40 -1.51 14.10
C GLN A 377 34.24 -2.51 14.01
N ASN A 378 33.87 -2.94 12.79
CA ASN A 378 32.90 -3.98 12.53
C ASN A 378 31.43 -3.70 12.96
N HIS A 379 30.96 -2.46 12.80
CA HIS A 379 29.62 -2.08 13.22
C HIS A 379 28.55 -2.21 12.09
N ILE A 380 28.91 -1.96 10.83
CA ILE A 380 27.93 -2.02 9.71
C ILE A 380 27.65 -3.48 9.34
N ASP A 381 26.41 -3.90 9.51
CA ASP A 381 25.96 -5.27 9.24
C ASP A 381 25.37 -5.42 7.84
N ALA A 382 24.45 -4.54 7.45
CA ALA A 382 23.86 -4.55 6.12
C ALA A 382 23.56 -3.14 5.61
N ILE A 383 23.51 -3.00 4.28
CA ILE A 383 23.11 -1.78 3.57
C ILE A 383 22.05 -2.19 2.55
N ILE A 384 20.88 -1.54 2.59
CA ILE A 384 19.73 -1.84 1.74
C ILE A 384 19.41 -0.58 0.93
N GLY A 385 19.58 -0.65 -0.40
CA GLY A 385 19.19 0.41 -1.32
C GLY A 385 17.70 0.36 -1.60
N LEU A 386 17.00 1.46 -1.33
CA LEU A 386 15.55 1.57 -1.53
C LEU A 386 15.22 2.16 -2.91
N PRO A 387 14.02 1.92 -3.44
CA PRO A 387 13.55 2.57 -4.66
C PRO A 387 13.54 4.10 -4.53
N ALA A 388 13.89 4.80 -5.60
CA ALA A 388 13.70 6.25 -5.67
C ALA A 388 12.21 6.60 -5.50
N ASN A 389 11.92 7.84 -5.11
CA ASN A 389 10.53 8.31 -4.89
C ASN A 389 9.68 7.45 -3.92
N ILE A 390 10.31 6.70 -3.00
CA ILE A 390 9.58 5.98 -1.95
C ILE A 390 9.15 6.94 -0.83
N PHE A 391 9.92 7.99 -0.55
CA PHE A 391 9.56 9.02 0.42
C PHE A 391 8.76 10.15 -0.22
N TYR A 392 7.67 10.57 0.43
CA TYR A 392 6.84 11.67 -0.04
C TYR A 392 7.62 12.99 -0.05
N GLY A 393 7.50 13.73 -1.14
CA GLY A 393 8.11 15.06 -1.28
C GLY A 393 9.59 15.09 -1.65
N THR A 394 10.25 13.94 -1.82
CA THR A 394 11.64 13.87 -2.30
C THR A 394 11.86 12.75 -3.30
N GLY A 395 12.60 13.04 -4.37
CA GLY A 395 13.05 12.01 -5.33
C GLY A 395 14.43 11.44 -5.00
N ILE A 396 15.02 11.81 -3.85
CA ILE A 396 16.38 11.40 -3.47
C ILE A 396 16.38 9.91 -3.14
N PRO A 397 17.26 9.09 -3.76
CA PRO A 397 17.42 7.70 -3.36
C PRO A 397 17.90 7.61 -1.91
N THR A 398 17.29 6.71 -1.15
CA THR A 398 17.60 6.46 0.26
C THR A 398 18.07 5.04 0.48
N ILE A 399 18.68 4.82 1.61
CA ILE A 399 19.12 3.51 2.08
C ILE A 399 18.63 3.26 3.50
N ILE A 400 18.52 2.00 3.87
CA ILE A 400 18.49 1.58 5.27
C ILE A 400 19.89 1.02 5.60
N MET A 401 20.48 1.49 6.67
CA MET A 401 21.71 0.91 7.20
C MET A 401 21.41 0.18 8.50
N VAL A 402 21.84 -1.08 8.57
CA VAL A 402 21.71 -1.94 9.75
C VAL A 402 23.06 -2.01 10.45
N LEU A 403 23.10 -1.64 11.73
CA LEU A 403 24.33 -1.70 12.53
C LEU A 403 24.10 -2.49 13.82
N LYS A 404 25.21 -3.04 14.35
CA LYS A 404 25.26 -3.76 15.63
C LYS A 404 26.53 -3.38 16.38
N GLN A 405 26.49 -3.40 17.72
CA GLN A 405 27.68 -3.16 18.53
C GLN A 405 28.69 -4.30 18.40
N LYS A 406 28.23 -5.53 18.50
CA LYS A 406 29.07 -6.73 18.33
C LYS A 406 28.55 -7.61 17.20
N ARG A 407 29.47 -8.06 16.36
CA ARG A 407 29.19 -8.94 15.23
C ARG A 407 30.23 -10.06 15.19
N GLU A 408 29.77 -11.26 14.84
CA GLU A 408 30.65 -12.41 14.62
C GLU A 408 31.32 -12.35 13.23
N ASN A 409 30.59 -11.88 12.22
CA ASN A 409 31.04 -11.73 10.84
C ASN A 409 31.76 -10.39 10.64
N ASN A 410 32.66 -10.32 9.67
CA ASN A 410 33.40 -9.10 9.31
C ASN A 410 33.09 -8.59 7.89
N ASP A 411 32.18 -9.23 7.20
CA ASP A 411 31.64 -8.78 5.90
C ASP A 411 30.48 -7.81 6.10
N VAL A 412 30.12 -7.09 5.05
CA VAL A 412 28.93 -6.24 4.97
C VAL A 412 28.01 -6.81 3.90
N LEU A 413 26.74 -7.05 4.24
CA LEU A 413 25.74 -7.44 3.28
C LEU A 413 25.21 -6.21 2.56
N ILE A 414 25.37 -6.17 1.22
CA ILE A 414 24.87 -5.07 0.39
C ILE A 414 23.73 -5.58 -0.46
N ILE A 415 22.57 -4.92 -0.36
CA ILE A 415 21.31 -5.28 -1.05
C ILE A 415 20.89 -4.13 -1.95
N ASP A 416 20.63 -4.42 -3.21
CA ASP A 416 19.97 -3.50 -4.14
C ASP A 416 18.50 -3.84 -4.30
N ALA A 417 17.64 -3.22 -3.49
CA ALA A 417 16.19 -3.36 -3.60
C ALA A 417 15.54 -2.23 -4.44
N SER A 418 16.34 -1.45 -5.16
CA SER A 418 15.86 -0.27 -5.90
C SER A 418 14.86 -0.58 -7.02
N LYS A 419 14.76 -1.84 -7.47
CA LYS A 419 13.88 -2.28 -8.55
C LYS A 419 12.61 -3.01 -8.09
N GLY A 420 12.53 -3.43 -6.82
CA GLY A 420 11.36 -4.11 -6.24
C GLY A 420 10.32 -3.10 -5.77
N PHE A 421 9.37 -2.70 -6.62
CA PHE A 421 8.30 -1.77 -6.26
C PHE A 421 7.16 -1.78 -7.27
N ILE A 422 6.02 -1.24 -6.86
CA ILE A 422 4.92 -0.83 -7.74
C ILE A 422 4.77 0.69 -7.71
N LYS A 423 4.23 1.25 -8.80
CA LYS A 423 3.93 2.68 -8.89
C LYS A 423 2.56 2.98 -8.26
N GLU A 424 2.52 3.93 -7.34
CA GLU A 424 1.31 4.49 -6.77
C GLU A 424 1.28 6.01 -7.03
N GLY A 425 0.64 6.40 -8.12
CA GLY A 425 0.65 7.78 -8.59
C GLY A 425 2.05 8.26 -8.95
N LYS A 426 2.60 9.22 -8.20
CA LYS A 426 3.96 9.77 -8.41
C LYS A 426 5.03 9.06 -7.58
N ASN A 427 4.63 8.21 -6.65
CA ASN A 427 5.53 7.55 -5.71
C ASN A 427 5.71 6.07 -6.07
N ASN A 428 6.75 5.49 -5.52
CA ASN A 428 7.00 4.05 -5.55
C ASN A 428 6.65 3.45 -4.19
N ARG A 429 6.09 2.24 -4.16
CA ARG A 429 5.69 1.51 -2.97
C ARG A 429 6.26 0.10 -2.99
N LEU A 430 6.85 -0.35 -1.87
CA LEU A 430 7.24 -1.75 -1.69
C LEU A 430 6.00 -2.61 -1.49
N ARG A 431 5.99 -3.79 -2.11
CA ARG A 431 4.97 -4.81 -1.88
C ARG A 431 5.38 -5.68 -0.68
N ALA A 432 4.47 -6.45 -0.14
CA ALA A 432 4.77 -7.39 0.94
C ALA A 432 5.87 -8.40 0.54
N CYS A 433 5.83 -8.91 -0.69
CA CYS A 433 6.85 -9.80 -1.23
C CYS A 433 8.25 -9.15 -1.33
N ASP A 434 8.31 -7.86 -1.67
CA ASP A 434 9.58 -7.12 -1.72
C ASP A 434 10.17 -6.97 -0.31
N ILE A 435 9.33 -6.61 0.67
CA ILE A 435 9.72 -6.51 2.08
C ILE A 435 10.20 -7.86 2.61
N LYS A 436 9.43 -8.93 2.42
CA LYS A 436 9.76 -10.29 2.86
C LYS A 436 11.09 -10.75 2.27
N ARG A 437 11.32 -10.54 0.96
CA ARG A 437 12.57 -10.88 0.28
C ARG A 437 13.78 -10.15 0.90
N ILE A 438 13.64 -8.86 1.19
CA ILE A 438 14.72 -8.09 1.83
C ILE A 438 14.98 -8.60 3.25
N VAL A 439 13.93 -8.80 4.05
CA VAL A 439 14.03 -9.29 5.43
C VAL A 439 14.72 -10.65 5.46
N ASP A 440 14.27 -11.62 4.66
CA ASP A 440 14.85 -12.96 4.58
C ASP A 440 16.32 -12.90 4.14
N THR A 441 16.65 -12.05 3.16
CA THR A 441 18.04 -11.86 2.69
C THR A 441 18.94 -11.31 3.79
N VAL A 442 18.44 -10.34 4.60
CA VAL A 442 19.19 -9.77 5.73
C VAL A 442 19.37 -10.79 6.84
N THR A 443 18.30 -11.51 7.20
CA THR A 443 18.30 -12.44 8.35
C THR A 443 19.14 -13.68 8.08
N ASP A 444 19.04 -14.25 6.89
CA ASP A 444 19.80 -15.43 6.47
C ASP A 444 21.19 -15.09 5.93
N ARG A 445 21.47 -13.80 5.71
CA ARG A 445 22.71 -13.31 5.11
C ARG A 445 23.07 -14.02 3.81
N ARG A 446 22.15 -14.04 2.84
CA ARG A 446 22.31 -14.75 1.56
C ARG A 446 22.92 -13.85 0.48
N ASP A 447 23.82 -14.45 -0.35
CA ASP A 447 24.15 -13.88 -1.66
C ASP A 447 23.01 -14.22 -2.63
N VAL A 448 22.48 -13.21 -3.33
CA VAL A 448 21.44 -13.38 -4.34
C VAL A 448 21.85 -12.64 -5.61
N PRO A 449 22.00 -13.34 -6.75
CA PRO A 449 22.44 -12.74 -8.02
C PRO A 449 21.60 -11.51 -8.37
N LYS A 450 22.27 -10.44 -8.82
CA LYS A 450 21.67 -9.12 -9.19
C LYS A 450 20.89 -8.42 -8.07
N PHE A 451 20.88 -8.95 -6.83
CA PHE A 451 20.10 -8.40 -5.72
C PHE A 451 20.92 -8.18 -4.45
N ALA A 452 21.74 -9.14 -4.01
CA ALA A 452 22.48 -9.03 -2.74
C ALA A 452 23.85 -9.72 -2.80
N LYS A 453 24.85 -9.12 -2.13
CA LYS A 453 26.20 -9.67 -2.03
C LYS A 453 26.78 -9.42 -0.64
N LYS A 454 27.41 -10.45 -0.05
CA LYS A 454 28.29 -10.32 1.10
C LYS A 454 29.65 -9.81 0.63
N VAL A 455 30.02 -8.64 1.07
CA VAL A 455 31.26 -7.95 0.66
C VAL A 455 32.27 -8.02 1.80
N SER A 456 33.42 -8.63 1.55
CA SER A 456 34.45 -8.74 2.56
C SER A 456 35.07 -7.36 2.89
N ARG A 457 35.59 -7.22 4.13
CA ARG A 457 36.26 -5.99 4.55
C ARG A 457 37.45 -5.66 3.65
N GLU A 458 38.17 -6.66 3.13
CA GLU A 458 39.31 -6.51 2.22
C GLU A 458 38.87 -5.92 0.88
N GLU A 459 37.70 -6.33 0.37
CA GLU A 459 37.13 -5.78 -0.85
C GLU A 459 36.70 -4.31 -0.64
N ILE A 460 36.10 -4.00 0.52
CA ILE A 460 35.72 -2.63 0.88
C ILE A 460 36.97 -1.73 1.01
N ARG A 461 38.04 -2.21 1.62
CA ARG A 461 39.33 -1.49 1.72
C ARG A 461 39.89 -1.19 0.34
N ARG A 462 39.88 -2.16 -0.58
CA ARG A 462 40.36 -1.98 -1.97
C ARG A 462 39.55 -0.94 -2.73
N ASN A 463 38.29 -0.74 -2.36
CA ASN A 463 37.41 0.28 -2.90
C ASN A 463 37.45 1.60 -2.08
N ASP A 464 38.47 1.82 -1.32
CA ASP A 464 38.67 3.04 -0.49
C ASP A 464 37.47 3.37 0.40
N TYR A 465 36.88 2.31 1.00
CA TYR A 465 35.69 2.39 1.86
C TYR A 465 34.47 3.03 1.20
N ASN A 466 34.42 3.06 -0.12
CA ASN A 466 33.27 3.48 -0.88
C ASN A 466 32.25 2.33 -0.91
N LEU A 467 31.06 2.56 -0.33
CA LEU A 467 29.99 1.57 -0.18
C LEU A 467 28.87 1.75 -1.23
N ASN A 468 29.13 2.50 -2.30
CA ASN A 468 28.14 2.69 -3.36
C ASN A 468 27.68 1.34 -3.93
N ILE A 469 26.38 1.06 -3.83
CA ILE A 469 25.77 -0.26 -4.10
C ILE A 469 26.12 -0.84 -5.48
N PRO A 470 26.05 -0.07 -6.60
CA PRO A 470 26.39 -0.60 -7.93
C PRO A 470 27.84 -1.08 -8.11
N ARG A 471 28.73 -0.75 -7.17
CA ARG A 471 30.12 -1.29 -7.17
C ARG A 471 30.18 -2.76 -6.79
N TYR A 472 29.17 -3.25 -6.08
CA TYR A 472 29.17 -4.59 -5.48
C TYR A 472 28.03 -5.45 -6.00
N VAL A 473 26.90 -4.86 -6.29
CA VAL A 473 25.69 -5.52 -6.82
C VAL A 473 25.36 -4.84 -8.15
N ASP A 474 25.58 -5.55 -9.24
CA ASP A 474 25.17 -5.11 -10.55
C ASP A 474 23.76 -5.61 -10.86
N SER A 475 22.78 -4.73 -10.61
CA SER A 475 21.36 -4.99 -10.89
C SER A 475 20.96 -4.48 -12.29
N SER A 476 21.91 -4.00 -13.11
CA SER A 476 21.61 -3.52 -14.46
C SER A 476 21.06 -4.65 -15.34
N GLU A 477 20.18 -4.28 -16.24
CA GLU A 477 19.82 -5.14 -17.36
C GLU A 477 20.99 -5.14 -18.37
N GLU A 478 21.25 -6.29 -19.00
CA GLU A 478 22.24 -6.34 -20.05
C GLU A 478 21.81 -5.43 -21.20
N ALA A 479 22.75 -4.66 -21.71
CA ALA A 479 22.46 -3.80 -22.85
C ALA A 479 22.02 -4.66 -24.04
N GLU A 480 20.96 -4.26 -24.71
CA GLU A 480 20.52 -4.93 -25.93
C GLU A 480 21.66 -4.91 -26.96
N SER A 481 22.07 -6.08 -27.40
CA SER A 481 23.09 -6.24 -28.41
C SER A 481 22.46 -6.81 -29.69
N TRP A 482 22.90 -6.33 -30.84
CA TRP A 482 22.46 -6.83 -32.13
C TRP A 482 23.61 -7.58 -32.79
N ASP A 483 23.32 -8.80 -33.24
CA ASP A 483 24.27 -9.57 -34.02
C ASP A 483 24.25 -9.08 -35.49
N ILE A 484 25.43 -8.71 -35.99
CA ILE A 484 25.53 -8.12 -37.32
C ILE A 484 25.16 -9.14 -38.42
N TYR A 485 25.56 -10.39 -38.26
CA TYR A 485 25.27 -11.41 -39.26
C TYR A 485 23.77 -11.72 -39.28
N ALA A 486 23.15 -11.90 -38.09
CA ALA A 486 21.72 -12.12 -38.00
C ALA A 486 20.90 -10.94 -38.56
N SER A 487 21.34 -9.70 -38.33
CA SER A 487 20.69 -8.51 -38.89
C SER A 487 20.82 -8.41 -40.42
N MET A 488 21.89 -9.00 -40.99
CA MET A 488 22.09 -9.01 -42.47
C MET A 488 21.35 -10.15 -43.15
N PHE A 489 21.38 -11.34 -42.56
CA PHE A 489 21.00 -12.58 -43.25
C PHE A 489 19.89 -13.37 -42.54
N GLY A 490 19.47 -12.94 -41.36
CA GLY A 490 18.46 -13.61 -40.56
C GLY A 490 19.01 -14.71 -39.64
N GLY A 491 18.12 -15.30 -38.86
CA GLY A 491 18.42 -16.33 -37.90
C GLY A 491 18.76 -15.78 -36.51
N ILE A 492 18.32 -16.48 -35.46
CA ILE A 492 18.54 -16.13 -34.07
C ILE A 492 19.90 -16.68 -33.61
N PRO A 493 20.83 -15.86 -33.10
CA PRO A 493 22.12 -16.34 -32.60
C PRO A 493 21.94 -17.32 -31.45
N GLU A 494 22.64 -18.42 -31.44
CA GLU A 494 22.61 -19.42 -30.33
C GLU A 494 22.96 -18.79 -28.99
N LYS A 495 23.85 -17.80 -28.94
CA LYS A 495 24.22 -17.09 -27.73
C LYS A 495 23.02 -16.37 -27.08
N GLU A 496 22.08 -15.84 -27.89
CA GLU A 496 20.88 -15.21 -27.39
C GLU A 496 19.88 -16.25 -26.87
N LEU A 497 19.81 -17.42 -27.49
CA LEU A 497 19.06 -18.56 -26.97
C LEU A 497 19.68 -19.10 -25.66
N ASP A 498 21.01 -19.06 -25.53
CA ASP A 498 21.70 -19.48 -24.30
C ASP A 498 21.43 -18.54 -23.13
N SER A 499 21.07 -17.28 -23.35
CA SER A 499 20.65 -16.37 -22.29
C SER A 499 19.37 -16.83 -21.57
N LEU A 500 18.57 -17.67 -22.23
CA LEU A 500 17.35 -18.29 -21.71
C LEU A 500 17.60 -19.61 -20.95
N GLN A 501 18.84 -19.90 -20.52
CA GLN A 501 19.24 -21.15 -19.89
C GLN A 501 18.35 -21.56 -18.70
N LYS A 502 17.80 -20.61 -17.94
CA LYS A 502 16.86 -20.90 -16.83
C LYS A 502 15.62 -21.68 -17.31
N TYR A 503 15.12 -21.37 -18.52
CA TYR A 503 13.97 -22.04 -19.12
C TYR A 503 14.37 -23.39 -19.72
N TRP A 504 15.54 -23.47 -20.39
CA TRP A 504 16.03 -24.74 -20.94
C TRP A 504 16.35 -25.76 -19.85
N ASN A 505 16.76 -25.31 -18.67
CA ASN A 505 16.93 -26.21 -17.52
C ASN A 505 15.60 -26.74 -16.97
N ALA A 506 14.53 -25.96 -17.07
CA ALA A 506 13.19 -26.37 -16.66
C ALA A 506 12.46 -27.20 -17.74
N PHE A 507 12.71 -26.92 -18.99
CA PHE A 507 12.11 -27.54 -20.18
C PHE A 507 13.21 -28.09 -21.11
N PRO A 508 13.82 -29.24 -20.77
CA PRO A 508 15.04 -29.71 -21.43
C PRO A 508 14.85 -30.07 -22.92
N HIS A 509 13.64 -30.46 -23.34
CA HIS A 509 13.38 -30.85 -24.72
C HIS A 509 12.81 -29.72 -25.56
N LEU A 510 12.30 -28.66 -24.94
CA LEU A 510 11.61 -27.58 -25.63
C LEU A 510 12.47 -26.85 -26.64
N ARG A 511 13.76 -26.59 -26.31
CA ARG A 511 14.70 -25.90 -27.23
C ARG A 511 14.87 -26.65 -28.54
N GLU A 512 15.11 -27.97 -28.47
CA GLU A 512 15.36 -28.82 -29.66
C GLU A 512 14.09 -28.94 -30.51
N GLU A 513 12.92 -28.90 -29.91
CA GLU A 513 11.65 -28.96 -30.65
C GLU A 513 11.27 -27.63 -31.31
N LEU A 514 11.59 -26.50 -30.67
CA LEU A 514 11.25 -25.17 -31.19
C LEU A 514 12.20 -24.65 -32.26
N PHE A 515 13.50 -25.03 -32.22
CA PHE A 515 14.52 -24.42 -33.09
C PHE A 515 15.19 -25.45 -33.98
N ARG A 516 15.63 -25.01 -35.14
CA ARG A 516 16.55 -25.73 -36.02
C ARG A 516 17.74 -24.87 -36.39
N GLU A 517 18.92 -25.43 -36.48
CA GLU A 517 20.11 -24.76 -36.97
C GLU A 517 19.96 -24.53 -38.49
N VAL A 518 20.16 -23.32 -38.95
CA VAL A 518 20.14 -22.92 -40.37
C VAL A 518 21.52 -22.61 -40.89
N SER A 519 22.42 -22.14 -40.04
CA SER A 519 23.84 -21.95 -40.30
C SER A 519 24.62 -22.06 -38.99
N LEU A 520 25.94 -22.17 -39.08
CA LEU A 520 26.79 -22.40 -37.89
C LEU A 520 26.58 -21.31 -36.85
N GLY A 521 25.94 -21.68 -35.72
CA GLY A 521 25.66 -20.80 -34.60
C GLY A 521 24.40 -19.92 -34.74
N TYR A 522 23.54 -20.21 -35.76
CA TYR A 522 22.28 -19.49 -35.98
C TYR A 522 21.11 -20.45 -36.17
N CYS A 523 20.01 -20.16 -35.47
CA CYS A 523 18.80 -20.98 -35.48
C CYS A 523 17.60 -20.22 -36.04
N GLU A 524 16.60 -20.95 -36.53
CA GLU A 524 15.27 -20.41 -36.81
C GLU A 524 14.19 -21.18 -36.09
N VAL A 525 13.03 -20.57 -35.88
CA VAL A 525 11.86 -21.18 -35.25
C VAL A 525 11.21 -22.14 -36.23
N LYS A 526 10.95 -23.40 -35.79
CA LYS A 526 10.25 -24.41 -36.58
C LYS A 526 8.74 -24.23 -36.58
N ALA A 527 8.20 -23.69 -35.49
CA ALA A 527 6.76 -23.58 -35.26
C ALA A 527 6.19 -22.34 -35.95
N SER A 528 5.04 -22.47 -36.56
CA SER A 528 4.31 -21.35 -37.14
C SER A 528 3.68 -20.44 -36.07
N ASP A 529 3.40 -20.99 -34.87
CA ASP A 529 2.91 -20.30 -33.67
C ASP A 529 3.69 -20.75 -32.46
N ILE A 530 4.59 -19.87 -31.99
CA ILE A 530 5.44 -20.11 -30.81
C ILE A 530 4.56 -20.34 -29.57
N LYS A 531 3.48 -19.57 -29.42
CA LYS A 531 2.61 -19.65 -28.25
C LYS A 531 2.00 -21.04 -28.08
N SER A 532 1.36 -21.55 -29.09
CA SER A 532 0.76 -22.89 -29.07
C SER A 532 1.80 -23.96 -28.88
N ALA A 533 2.95 -23.88 -29.59
CA ALA A 533 4.02 -24.84 -29.47
C ALA A 533 4.61 -24.92 -28.05
N VAL A 534 4.79 -23.79 -27.37
CA VAL A 534 5.26 -23.77 -25.98
C VAL A 534 4.19 -24.25 -25.01
N GLN A 535 2.97 -23.77 -25.15
CA GLN A 535 1.88 -24.09 -24.21
C GLN A 535 1.48 -25.56 -24.22
N GLU A 536 1.55 -26.23 -25.38
CA GLU A 536 1.18 -27.63 -25.56
C GLU A 536 2.33 -28.61 -25.32
N HIS A 537 3.55 -28.11 -25.17
CA HIS A 537 4.74 -28.94 -24.99
C HIS A 537 4.69 -29.79 -23.72
N GLU A 538 5.17 -31.04 -23.81
CA GLU A 538 5.12 -32.02 -22.71
C GLU A 538 5.84 -31.53 -21.45
N ASP A 539 7.04 -30.96 -21.57
CA ASP A 539 7.80 -30.41 -20.43
C ASP A 539 7.03 -29.29 -19.70
N VAL A 540 6.31 -28.44 -20.46
CA VAL A 540 5.48 -27.35 -19.89
C VAL A 540 4.25 -27.92 -19.18
N GLN A 541 3.61 -28.93 -19.75
CA GLN A 541 2.51 -29.62 -19.09
C GLN A 541 2.96 -30.35 -17.81
N LEU A 542 4.12 -30.98 -17.84
CA LEU A 542 4.73 -31.62 -16.67
C LEU A 542 5.05 -30.58 -15.57
N PHE A 543 5.55 -29.43 -15.93
CA PHE A 543 5.82 -28.33 -15.01
C PHE A 543 4.54 -27.83 -14.31
N ARG A 544 3.45 -27.61 -15.07
CA ARG A 544 2.15 -27.27 -14.50
C ARG A 544 1.62 -28.35 -13.56
N ASN A 545 1.78 -29.61 -13.92
CA ASN A 545 1.33 -30.73 -13.09
C ASN A 545 2.16 -30.87 -11.80
N ARG A 546 3.49 -30.62 -11.85
CA ARG A 546 4.33 -30.61 -10.64
C ARG A 546 3.84 -29.59 -9.61
N LEU A 547 3.47 -28.37 -10.04
CA LEU A 547 2.92 -27.39 -9.13
C LEU A 547 1.57 -27.86 -8.56
N ARG A 548 0.68 -28.36 -9.41
CA ARG A 548 -0.63 -28.87 -8.97
C ARG A 548 -0.48 -29.97 -7.93
N ASP A 549 0.46 -30.91 -8.13
CA ASP A 549 0.75 -31.97 -7.18
C ASP A 549 1.33 -31.44 -5.87
N ALA A 550 2.22 -30.44 -5.92
CA ALA A 550 2.80 -29.81 -4.73
C ALA A 550 1.73 -29.10 -3.89
N PHE A 551 0.74 -28.49 -4.54
CA PHE A 551 -0.35 -27.77 -3.85
C PHE A 551 -1.58 -28.63 -3.55
N ARG A 552 -1.63 -29.90 -3.93
CA ARG A 552 -2.81 -30.76 -3.81
C ARG A 552 -3.41 -30.85 -2.40
N THR A 553 -2.59 -30.74 -1.35
CA THR A 553 -3.02 -30.81 0.05
C THR A 553 -3.13 -29.45 0.73
N LEU A 554 -2.79 -28.35 0.02
CA LEU A 554 -2.81 -27.00 0.59
C LEU A 554 -4.24 -26.55 0.86
N GLU A 555 -5.16 -26.81 -0.08
CA GLU A 555 -6.56 -26.46 0.03
C GLU A 555 -7.22 -27.05 1.27
N ASP A 556 -6.99 -28.36 1.52
CA ASP A 556 -7.47 -29.04 2.73
C ASP A 556 -6.84 -28.48 4.03
N ALA A 557 -5.55 -28.12 3.98
CA ALA A 557 -4.86 -27.53 5.13
C ALA A 557 -5.40 -26.14 5.47
N LEU A 558 -5.61 -25.30 4.47
CA LEU A 558 -6.24 -23.98 4.61
C LEU A 558 -7.67 -24.10 5.15
N HIS A 559 -8.47 -25.03 4.57
CA HIS A 559 -9.83 -25.26 5.02
C HIS A 559 -9.89 -25.63 6.50
N ARG A 560 -9.07 -26.57 6.93
CA ARG A 560 -9.03 -27.00 8.33
C ARG A 560 -8.65 -25.86 9.26
N ALA A 561 -7.58 -25.13 8.95
CA ALA A 561 -7.07 -24.09 9.83
C ALA A 561 -7.95 -22.83 9.86
N LEU A 562 -8.50 -22.42 8.71
CA LEU A 562 -9.19 -21.14 8.59
C LEU A 562 -10.71 -21.26 8.71
N VAL A 563 -11.30 -22.37 8.26
CA VAL A 563 -12.75 -22.55 8.26
C VAL A 563 -13.20 -23.39 9.45
N GLU A 564 -12.57 -24.54 9.67
CA GLU A 564 -12.95 -25.44 10.80
C GLU A 564 -12.55 -24.87 12.16
N GLU A 565 -11.37 -24.19 12.24
CA GLU A 565 -10.80 -23.64 13.46
C GLU A 565 -10.91 -22.11 13.53
N ALA A 566 -11.80 -21.48 12.73
CA ALA A 566 -11.96 -20.03 12.60
C ALA A 566 -12.08 -19.28 13.94
N GLU A 567 -12.76 -19.87 14.92
CA GLU A 567 -12.97 -19.24 16.25
C GLU A 567 -11.69 -19.20 17.11
N THR A 568 -10.69 -20.03 16.82
CA THR A 568 -9.54 -20.22 17.71
C THR A 568 -8.18 -19.99 17.03
N VAL A 569 -8.15 -19.95 15.70
CA VAL A 569 -6.91 -19.75 14.94
C VAL A 569 -6.31 -18.37 15.25
N ASN A 570 -5.00 -18.34 15.45
CA ASN A 570 -4.28 -17.08 15.52
C ASN A 570 -3.91 -16.62 14.09
N ALA A 571 -4.60 -15.61 13.58
CA ALA A 571 -4.42 -15.11 12.22
C ALA A 571 -2.96 -14.78 11.89
N VAL A 572 -2.22 -14.17 12.83
CA VAL A 572 -0.82 -13.75 12.61
C VAL A 572 0.13 -14.95 12.47
N THR A 573 -0.01 -15.96 13.33
CA THR A 573 0.84 -17.16 13.25
C THR A 573 0.46 -18.03 12.06
N ALA A 574 -0.83 -18.13 11.74
CA ALA A 574 -1.32 -18.91 10.62
C ALA A 574 -0.81 -18.38 9.26
N GLU A 575 -0.78 -17.06 9.04
CA GLU A 575 -0.19 -16.47 7.84
C GLU A 575 1.29 -16.87 7.69
N SER A 576 2.05 -16.79 8.79
CA SER A 576 3.47 -17.20 8.79
C SER A 576 3.64 -18.68 8.49
N ASP A 577 2.84 -19.55 9.13
CA ASP A 577 2.90 -20.98 8.94
C ASP A 577 2.56 -21.40 7.51
N PHE A 578 1.55 -20.77 6.90
CA PHE A 578 1.21 -21.01 5.49
C PHE A 578 2.24 -20.43 4.53
N THR A 579 2.90 -19.32 4.87
CA THR A 579 4.04 -18.80 4.10
C THR A 579 5.16 -19.81 4.04
N ASP A 580 5.54 -20.39 5.18
CA ASP A 580 6.60 -21.39 5.28
C ASP A 580 6.22 -22.69 4.55
N ASP A 581 4.95 -23.11 4.64
CA ASP A 581 4.43 -24.28 3.90
C ASP A 581 4.48 -24.04 2.38
N ILE A 582 4.03 -22.89 1.89
CA ILE A 582 4.10 -22.51 0.47
C ILE A 582 5.55 -22.48 -0.01
N PHE A 583 6.47 -21.88 0.75
CA PHE A 583 7.90 -21.83 0.39
C PHE A 583 8.50 -23.23 0.33
N SER A 584 8.16 -24.10 1.29
CA SER A 584 8.58 -25.49 1.30
C SER A 584 8.11 -26.27 0.06
N ARG A 585 6.85 -26.07 -0.35
CA ARG A 585 6.25 -26.72 -1.54
C ARG A 585 6.88 -26.25 -2.85
N LEU A 586 7.28 -24.99 -2.91
CA LEU A 586 7.88 -24.38 -4.11
C LEU A 586 9.38 -24.60 -4.23
N LYS A 587 10.06 -25.10 -3.19
CA LYS A 587 11.52 -25.22 -3.14
C LYS A 587 12.15 -25.93 -4.34
N ASP A 588 11.49 -26.98 -4.85
CA ASP A 588 11.98 -27.81 -5.95
C ASP A 588 11.24 -27.54 -7.27
N ILE A 589 10.46 -26.46 -7.36
CA ILE A 589 9.73 -26.06 -8.56
C ILE A 589 10.47 -24.88 -9.20
N PRO A 590 11.15 -25.11 -10.34
CA PRO A 590 11.89 -24.04 -11.01
C PRO A 590 10.95 -22.97 -11.57
N LEU A 591 11.46 -21.79 -11.84
CA LEU A 591 10.79 -20.67 -12.51
C LEU A 591 9.62 -20.04 -11.73
N VAL A 592 9.16 -20.61 -10.63
CA VAL A 592 8.11 -20.02 -9.77
C VAL A 592 8.78 -19.28 -8.62
N ASP A 593 8.53 -17.99 -8.51
CA ASP A 593 9.06 -17.18 -7.43
C ASP A 593 8.17 -17.36 -6.18
N SER A 594 8.75 -17.91 -5.09
CA SER A 594 8.05 -18.11 -3.83
C SER A 594 7.57 -16.79 -3.19
N TYR A 595 8.24 -15.67 -3.47
CA TYR A 595 7.80 -14.36 -2.99
C TYR A 595 6.57 -13.84 -3.74
N GLU A 596 6.40 -14.16 -5.03
CA GLU A 596 5.14 -13.88 -5.74
C GLU A 596 3.99 -14.71 -5.17
N ALA A 597 4.24 -15.98 -4.83
CA ALA A 597 3.24 -16.82 -4.14
C ALA A 597 2.87 -16.25 -2.77
N TYR A 598 3.86 -15.75 -2.02
CA TYR A 598 3.61 -15.05 -0.76
C TYR A 598 2.77 -13.78 -0.95
N GLN A 599 3.00 -13.01 -2.02
CA GLN A 599 2.18 -11.83 -2.29
C GLN A 599 0.70 -12.19 -2.46
N LEU A 600 0.40 -13.28 -3.19
CA LEU A 600 -0.98 -13.75 -3.37
C LEU A 600 -1.62 -14.17 -2.05
N LEU A 601 -0.88 -14.86 -1.18
CA LEU A 601 -1.34 -15.21 0.16
C LEU A 601 -1.61 -13.95 0.98
N HIS A 602 -0.64 -13.04 1.05
CA HIS A 602 -0.73 -11.80 1.83
C HIS A 602 -1.89 -10.90 1.38
N ASP A 603 -2.08 -10.72 0.06
CA ASP A 603 -3.18 -9.92 -0.48
C ASP A 603 -4.54 -10.51 -0.07
N SER A 604 -4.70 -11.82 -0.15
CA SER A 604 -5.92 -12.50 0.31
C SER A 604 -6.09 -12.38 1.82
N TRP A 605 -4.99 -12.43 2.56
CA TRP A 605 -4.98 -12.32 4.02
C TRP A 605 -5.39 -10.94 4.49
N GLU A 606 -4.68 -9.90 4.06
CA GLU A 606 -4.92 -8.50 4.47
C GLU A 606 -6.29 -7.99 4.03
N THR A 607 -6.76 -8.37 2.84
CA THR A 607 -8.00 -7.79 2.29
C THR A 607 -9.27 -8.49 2.74
N VAL A 608 -9.20 -9.79 3.09
CA VAL A 608 -10.40 -10.60 3.32
C VAL A 608 -10.30 -11.45 4.58
N ILE A 609 -9.26 -12.30 4.72
CA ILE A 609 -9.25 -13.38 5.72
C ILE A 609 -9.11 -12.82 7.14
N GLU A 610 -8.17 -11.92 7.39
CA GLU A 610 -7.89 -11.38 8.73
C GLU A 610 -9.11 -10.67 9.32
N ASN A 611 -9.77 -9.81 8.54
CA ASN A 611 -10.97 -9.09 8.96
C ASN A 611 -12.13 -10.02 9.29
N ASP A 612 -12.39 -10.98 8.42
CA ASP A 612 -13.49 -11.92 8.62
C ASP A 612 -13.25 -12.83 9.85
N LEU A 613 -11.99 -13.29 10.05
CA LEU A 613 -11.62 -14.07 11.24
C LEU A 613 -11.80 -13.25 12.52
N GLU A 614 -11.38 -11.97 12.53
CA GLU A 614 -11.57 -11.10 13.69
C GLU A 614 -13.06 -10.93 14.03
N MET A 615 -13.92 -10.74 13.01
CA MET A 615 -15.36 -10.65 13.18
C MET A 615 -15.94 -11.95 13.76
N ILE A 616 -15.56 -13.12 13.23
CA ILE A 616 -16.01 -14.42 13.73
C ILE A 616 -15.55 -14.64 15.20
N GLN A 617 -14.30 -14.29 15.52
CA GLN A 617 -13.74 -14.47 16.87
C GLN A 617 -14.33 -13.50 17.90
N THR A 618 -14.76 -12.32 17.48
CA THR A 618 -15.30 -11.28 18.37
C THR A 618 -16.81 -11.44 18.57
N GLU A 619 -17.55 -11.75 17.51
CA GLU A 619 -19.02 -11.76 17.49
C GLU A 619 -19.60 -13.18 17.51
N GLY A 620 -18.74 -14.17 17.34
CA GLY A 620 -19.09 -15.58 17.21
C GLY A 620 -19.43 -16.00 15.79
N PRO A 621 -19.56 -17.32 15.52
CA PRO A 621 -19.80 -17.85 14.18
C PRO A 621 -21.12 -17.37 13.53
N ALA A 622 -22.06 -16.89 14.33
CA ALA A 622 -23.31 -16.31 13.84
C ALA A 622 -23.10 -15.00 13.04
N ALA A 623 -21.93 -14.36 13.14
CA ALA A 623 -21.59 -13.19 12.32
C ALA A 623 -21.65 -13.48 10.81
N ALA A 624 -21.34 -14.71 10.40
CA ALA A 624 -21.40 -15.11 9.00
C ALA A 624 -22.83 -15.19 8.41
N THR A 625 -23.86 -15.29 9.26
CA THR A 625 -25.26 -15.30 8.88
C THR A 625 -25.96 -13.97 9.06
N GLN A 626 -25.23 -12.89 9.37
CA GLN A 626 -25.77 -11.55 9.57
C GLN A 626 -25.80 -10.77 8.24
N VAL A 627 -26.79 -9.85 8.16
CA VAL A 627 -26.98 -8.97 7.02
C VAL A 627 -27.14 -7.53 7.50
N ASP A 628 -26.33 -6.63 6.97
CA ASP A 628 -26.32 -5.21 7.32
C ASP A 628 -27.09 -4.36 6.31
N PRO A 629 -27.65 -3.21 6.72
CA PRO A 629 -28.13 -2.20 5.78
C PRO A 629 -26.96 -1.65 4.95
N ASN A 630 -27.12 -1.62 3.63
CA ASN A 630 -26.13 -0.97 2.77
C ASN A 630 -26.37 0.53 2.78
N LEU A 631 -25.54 1.29 3.49
CA LEU A 631 -25.64 2.74 3.61
C LEU A 631 -24.78 3.40 2.53
N VAL A 632 -25.40 4.19 1.65
CA VAL A 632 -24.71 4.94 0.58
C VAL A 632 -24.97 6.43 0.71
N LEU A 633 -23.98 7.27 0.40
CA LEU A 633 -24.13 8.72 0.37
C LEU A 633 -24.81 9.14 -0.93
N LYS A 634 -26.05 9.64 -0.85
CA LYS A 634 -26.78 10.24 -2.00
C LYS A 634 -26.96 11.75 -1.78
N LYS A 635 -26.74 12.52 -2.86
CA LYS A 635 -27.00 13.98 -2.84
C LYS A 635 -28.51 14.24 -2.85
N LYS A 636 -29.06 14.74 -1.75
CA LYS A 636 -30.45 15.20 -1.66
C LYS A 636 -30.48 16.68 -1.30
N ASN A 637 -31.07 17.49 -2.17
CA ASN A 637 -31.12 18.96 -2.02
C ASN A 637 -29.73 19.64 -1.87
N GLY A 638 -28.70 19.12 -2.58
CA GLY A 638 -27.34 19.67 -2.52
C GLY A 638 -26.53 19.32 -1.27
N LYS A 639 -27.07 18.43 -0.41
CA LYS A 639 -26.38 17.88 0.77
C LYS A 639 -26.23 16.37 0.62
N ASP A 640 -25.07 15.86 0.99
CA ASP A 640 -24.85 14.43 1.09
C ASP A 640 -25.64 13.89 2.29
N GLN A 641 -26.49 12.89 2.06
CA GLN A 641 -27.29 12.22 3.09
C GLN A 641 -27.07 10.72 2.97
N GLU A 642 -26.78 10.06 4.08
CA GLU A 642 -26.77 8.61 4.14
C GLU A 642 -28.20 8.08 3.92
N VAL A 643 -28.34 7.21 2.91
CA VAL A 643 -29.60 6.57 2.58
C VAL A 643 -29.32 5.08 2.45
N GLN A 644 -30.19 4.28 3.04
CA GLN A 644 -30.13 2.83 2.81
C GLN A 644 -30.44 2.53 1.35
N ASP A 645 -29.51 1.86 0.68
CA ASP A 645 -29.63 1.39 -0.71
C ASP A 645 -29.43 -0.12 -0.74
N GLY A 646 -30.45 -0.83 -0.27
CA GLY A 646 -30.42 -2.29 -0.16
C GLY A 646 -29.73 -2.82 1.08
N TRP A 647 -29.19 -4.06 0.94
CA TRP A 647 -28.59 -4.85 1.99
C TRP A 647 -27.23 -5.38 1.55
N LYS A 648 -26.37 -5.68 2.50
CA LYS A 648 -25.08 -6.37 2.28
C LYS A 648 -24.87 -7.43 3.35
N GLY A 649 -24.23 -8.53 3.01
CA GLY A 649 -23.82 -9.50 4.00
C GLY A 649 -22.77 -8.93 4.96
N HIS A 650 -22.81 -9.31 6.20
CA HIS A 650 -21.86 -8.90 7.20
C HIS A 650 -20.46 -9.45 6.89
N ILE A 651 -20.38 -10.75 6.65
CA ILE A 651 -19.19 -11.47 6.20
C ILE A 651 -19.34 -11.99 4.77
N LEU A 652 -20.46 -12.64 4.44
CA LEU A 652 -20.69 -13.29 3.14
C LEU A 652 -21.24 -12.31 2.11
N PRO A 653 -20.52 -12.01 1.00
CA PRO A 653 -21.03 -11.14 -0.05
C PRO A 653 -22.29 -11.70 -0.71
N PHE A 654 -23.25 -10.84 -1.02
CA PHE A 654 -24.50 -11.23 -1.70
C PHE A 654 -24.22 -11.94 -3.02
N GLU A 655 -23.27 -11.44 -3.80
CA GLU A 655 -22.92 -12.03 -5.10
C GLU A 655 -22.47 -13.48 -4.97
N LEU A 656 -21.63 -13.80 -3.97
CA LEU A 656 -21.17 -15.16 -3.71
C LEU A 656 -22.35 -16.10 -3.37
N VAL A 657 -23.26 -15.64 -2.52
CA VAL A 657 -24.44 -16.43 -2.13
C VAL A 657 -25.38 -16.64 -3.31
N GLN A 658 -25.56 -15.63 -4.16
CA GLN A 658 -26.36 -15.72 -5.38
C GLN A 658 -25.75 -16.72 -6.37
N ASP A 659 -24.44 -16.69 -6.57
CA ASP A 659 -23.75 -17.60 -7.48
C ASP A 659 -23.76 -19.05 -6.99
N ALA A 660 -23.66 -19.26 -5.68
CA ALA A 660 -23.60 -20.60 -5.09
C ALA A 660 -25.00 -21.23 -4.87
N LEU A 661 -25.99 -20.44 -4.43
CA LEU A 661 -27.27 -20.97 -3.93
C LEU A 661 -28.49 -20.45 -4.67
N LEU A 662 -28.41 -19.36 -5.43
CA LEU A 662 -29.52 -18.71 -6.14
C LEU A 662 -29.19 -18.50 -7.63
N TYR A 663 -28.40 -19.41 -8.19
CA TYR A 663 -27.90 -19.32 -9.56
C TYR A 663 -29.03 -19.22 -10.59
N GLU A 664 -30.11 -20.03 -10.43
CA GLU A 664 -31.22 -20.04 -11.38
C GLU A 664 -31.95 -18.69 -11.42
N GLU A 665 -32.16 -18.06 -10.25
CA GLU A 665 -32.82 -16.77 -10.13
C GLU A 665 -31.94 -15.65 -10.71
N LYS A 666 -30.63 -15.70 -10.45
CA LYS A 666 -29.66 -14.75 -11.00
C LYS A 666 -29.58 -14.87 -12.53
N GLU A 667 -29.48 -16.08 -13.05
CA GLU A 667 -29.44 -16.37 -14.49
C GLU A 667 -30.72 -15.92 -15.20
N ALA A 668 -31.88 -16.12 -14.57
CA ALA A 668 -33.15 -15.66 -15.13
C ALA A 668 -33.24 -14.12 -15.28
N ILE A 669 -32.45 -13.37 -14.48
CA ILE A 669 -32.33 -11.92 -14.62
C ILE A 669 -31.32 -11.59 -15.70
N SER A 670 -30.17 -12.27 -15.71
CA SER A 670 -29.07 -12.09 -16.69
C SER A 670 -29.58 -12.30 -18.14
N VAL A 671 -30.38 -13.33 -18.39
CA VAL A 671 -31.01 -13.57 -19.70
C VAL A 671 -31.86 -12.37 -20.15
N LYS A 672 -32.61 -11.76 -19.24
CA LYS A 672 -33.42 -10.57 -19.56
C LYS A 672 -32.54 -9.32 -19.81
N GLU A 673 -31.43 -9.19 -19.10
CA GLU A 673 -30.45 -8.11 -19.29
C GLU A 673 -29.75 -8.25 -20.65
N ASN A 674 -29.35 -9.46 -21.01
CA ASN A 674 -28.75 -9.74 -22.30
C ASN A 674 -29.75 -9.42 -23.43
N ARG A 675 -31.03 -9.80 -23.27
CA ARG A 675 -32.08 -9.44 -24.22
C ARG A 675 -32.28 -7.93 -24.35
N LEU A 676 -32.16 -7.19 -23.21
CA LEU A 676 -32.20 -5.71 -23.25
C LEU A 676 -31.03 -5.12 -24.05
N ALA A 677 -29.83 -5.70 -23.92
CA ALA A 677 -28.67 -5.26 -24.70
C ALA A 677 -28.83 -5.56 -26.19
N GLU A 678 -29.38 -6.72 -26.54
CA GLU A 678 -29.71 -7.08 -27.93
C GLU A 678 -30.73 -6.10 -28.57
N ILE A 679 -31.79 -5.71 -27.82
CA ILE A 679 -32.78 -4.74 -28.30
C ILE A 679 -32.14 -3.39 -28.65
N VAL A 680 -31.10 -2.95 -27.88
CA VAL A 680 -30.38 -1.71 -28.21
C VAL A 680 -29.66 -1.83 -29.55
N SER A 681 -29.01 -2.96 -29.80
CA SER A 681 -28.35 -3.23 -31.09
C SER A 681 -29.37 -3.34 -32.23
N GLU A 682 -30.53 -3.99 -32.00
CA GLU A 682 -31.64 -4.06 -32.98
C GLU A 682 -32.19 -2.65 -33.29
N TYR A 683 -32.26 -1.73 -32.32
CA TYR A 683 -32.62 -0.34 -32.60
C TYR A 683 -31.62 0.35 -33.52
N GLU A 684 -30.31 0.18 -33.25
CA GLU A 684 -29.25 0.78 -34.05
C GLU A 684 -29.33 0.24 -35.50
N GLU A 685 -29.51 -1.05 -35.68
CA GLU A 685 -29.69 -1.68 -36.99
C GLU A 685 -30.90 -1.13 -37.77
N ILE A 686 -32.06 -1.05 -37.10
CA ILE A 686 -33.27 -0.50 -37.74
C ILE A 686 -33.09 0.97 -38.08
N PHE A 687 -32.49 1.76 -37.16
CA PHE A 687 -32.24 3.18 -37.37
C PHE A 687 -31.26 3.45 -38.50
N GLU A 688 -30.16 2.69 -38.56
CA GLU A 688 -29.20 2.80 -39.67
C GLU A 688 -29.75 2.36 -41.02
N SER A 689 -30.76 1.47 -41.04
CA SER A 689 -31.43 1.04 -42.25
C SER A 689 -32.39 2.07 -42.82
N LEU A 690 -32.65 3.19 -42.13
CA LEU A 690 -33.44 4.32 -42.60
C LEU A 690 -32.65 5.14 -43.60
N ASP A 691 -33.31 5.68 -44.64
CA ASP A 691 -32.69 6.58 -45.58
C ASP A 691 -32.54 8.01 -45.02
N GLU A 692 -31.86 8.91 -45.76
CA GLU A 692 -31.58 10.28 -45.32
C GLU A 692 -32.83 11.12 -45.09
N GLU A 693 -33.93 10.88 -45.86
CA GLU A 693 -35.20 11.58 -45.68
C GLU A 693 -35.95 11.06 -44.43
N GLU A 694 -35.88 9.76 -44.20
CA GLU A 694 -36.43 9.11 -43.02
C GLU A 694 -35.68 9.47 -41.74
N LYS A 695 -34.34 9.60 -41.80
CA LYS A 695 -33.51 10.09 -40.69
C LYS A 695 -33.74 11.57 -40.38
N ALA A 696 -34.25 12.35 -41.33
CA ALA A 696 -34.62 13.76 -41.14
C ALA A 696 -36.04 13.97 -40.65
N ALA A 697 -36.86 12.93 -40.53
CA ALA A 697 -38.25 13.02 -40.15
C ALA A 697 -38.45 13.18 -38.62
N ASP A 698 -39.61 13.68 -38.19
CA ASP A 698 -39.92 13.98 -36.78
C ASP A 698 -39.81 12.75 -35.84
N TYR A 699 -39.90 11.54 -36.35
CA TYR A 699 -39.75 10.31 -35.56
C TYR A 699 -38.30 9.88 -35.35
N SER A 700 -37.34 10.59 -35.95
CA SER A 700 -35.91 10.40 -35.81
C SER A 700 -35.30 11.58 -35.05
N GLY A 701 -34.29 11.36 -34.21
CA GLY A 701 -33.57 12.36 -33.43
C GLY A 701 -32.07 12.10 -33.40
N GLU A 702 -31.29 13.01 -32.81
CA GLU A 702 -29.80 12.93 -32.75
C GLU A 702 -29.30 11.62 -32.13
N ASN A 703 -30.10 10.97 -31.26
CA ASN A 703 -29.71 9.76 -30.53
C ASN A 703 -30.62 8.57 -30.78
N GLY A 704 -31.29 8.49 -31.95
CA GLY A 704 -32.18 7.40 -32.28
C GLY A 704 -33.65 7.81 -32.40
N PHE A 705 -34.57 6.87 -32.16
CA PHE A 705 -36.01 7.07 -32.36
C PHE A 705 -36.67 7.99 -31.31
N VAL A 706 -37.53 8.92 -31.77
CA VAL A 706 -38.40 9.72 -30.93
C VAL A 706 -39.75 8.99 -30.77
N TRP A 707 -39.86 8.16 -29.72
CA TRP A 707 -40.96 7.19 -29.53
C TRP A 707 -42.39 7.76 -29.54
N SER A 708 -42.57 9.01 -29.12
CA SER A 708 -43.84 9.71 -29.19
C SER A 708 -44.27 9.93 -30.64
N GLU A 709 -43.32 10.30 -31.48
CA GLU A 709 -43.55 10.61 -32.89
C GLU A 709 -43.62 9.33 -33.72
N VAL A 710 -42.80 8.29 -33.39
CA VAL A 710 -42.94 6.95 -34.00
C VAL A 710 -44.36 6.41 -33.85
N LYS A 711 -44.94 6.50 -32.64
CA LYS A 711 -46.34 6.03 -32.43
C LYS A 711 -47.38 6.83 -33.20
N LYS A 712 -47.17 8.14 -33.36
CA LYS A 712 -48.06 8.99 -34.18
C LYS A 712 -47.94 8.64 -35.67
N ALA A 713 -46.75 8.46 -36.20
CA ALA A 713 -46.45 8.12 -37.57
C ALA A 713 -47.09 6.76 -37.97
N ILE A 714 -46.92 5.74 -37.11
CA ILE A 714 -47.57 4.42 -37.31
C ILE A 714 -49.09 4.56 -37.34
N LYS A 715 -49.71 5.36 -36.42
CA LYS A 715 -51.16 5.54 -36.34
C LYS A 715 -51.72 6.34 -37.52
N ALA A 716 -50.93 7.25 -38.08
CA ALA A 716 -51.34 8.03 -39.25
C ALA A 716 -51.36 7.19 -40.54
N GLY A 717 -50.56 6.14 -40.64
CA GLY A 717 -50.56 5.20 -41.76
C GLY A 717 -50.20 5.80 -43.13
N ALA A 718 -49.53 6.96 -43.15
CA ALA A 718 -49.21 7.75 -44.35
C ALA A 718 -47.80 7.52 -44.90
N LEU A 719 -47.07 6.55 -44.34
CA LEU A 719 -45.69 6.22 -44.71
C LEU A 719 -45.59 5.13 -45.75
N GLU A 720 -44.50 5.03 -46.45
CA GLU A 720 -44.20 3.93 -47.35
C GLU A 720 -44.29 2.59 -46.59
N PRO A 721 -44.74 1.50 -47.23
CA PRO A 721 -44.94 0.23 -46.53
C PRO A 721 -43.69 -0.33 -45.82
N GLU A 722 -42.50 -0.11 -46.37
CA GLU A 722 -41.23 -0.58 -45.79
C GLU A 722 -40.90 0.22 -44.53
N THR A 723 -40.97 1.55 -44.59
CA THR A 723 -40.73 2.45 -43.44
C THR A 723 -41.74 2.16 -42.32
N LEU A 724 -42.99 1.98 -42.64
CA LEU A 724 -44.05 1.63 -41.69
C LEU A 724 -43.75 0.30 -40.98
N GLN A 725 -43.21 -0.68 -41.71
CA GLN A 725 -42.80 -1.96 -41.13
C GLN A 725 -41.59 -1.75 -40.15
N LYS A 726 -40.57 -1.03 -40.58
CA LYS A 726 -39.37 -0.71 -39.73
C LYS A 726 -39.78 -0.02 -38.42
N LEU A 727 -40.60 1.03 -38.51
CA LEU A 727 -41.11 1.75 -37.34
C LEU A 727 -42.02 0.90 -36.46
N THR A 728 -42.82 -0.01 -37.07
CA THR A 728 -43.68 -0.94 -36.31
C THR A 728 -42.83 -1.93 -35.52
N ASP A 729 -41.78 -2.46 -36.11
CA ASP A 729 -40.88 -3.40 -35.46
C ASP A 729 -40.06 -2.70 -34.38
N ALA A 730 -39.51 -1.50 -34.61
CA ALA A 730 -38.90 -0.66 -33.58
C ALA A 730 -39.87 -0.36 -32.40
N SER A 731 -41.15 -0.08 -32.68
CA SER A 731 -42.16 0.16 -31.65
C SER A 731 -42.47 -1.09 -30.81
N LYS A 732 -42.48 -2.29 -31.43
CA LYS A 732 -42.63 -3.56 -30.68
C LYS A 732 -41.44 -3.80 -29.75
N LEU A 733 -40.23 -3.58 -30.25
CA LEU A 733 -39.01 -3.67 -29.44
C LEU A 733 -39.04 -2.70 -28.27
N ASN A 734 -39.53 -1.47 -28.45
CA ASN A 734 -39.67 -0.49 -27.37
C ASN A 734 -40.65 -0.93 -26.26
N GLU A 735 -41.73 -1.60 -26.65
CA GLU A 735 -42.69 -2.16 -25.71
C GLU A 735 -42.11 -3.37 -24.97
N GLU A 736 -41.33 -4.21 -25.65
CA GLU A 736 -40.59 -5.31 -25.06
C GLU A 736 -39.54 -4.77 -24.07
N GLU A 737 -38.74 -3.78 -24.46
CA GLU A 737 -37.75 -3.11 -23.61
C GLU A 737 -38.34 -2.60 -22.30
N LYS A 738 -39.49 -1.90 -22.38
CA LYS A 738 -40.16 -1.37 -21.17
C LYS A 738 -40.64 -2.48 -20.25
N LYS A 739 -41.14 -3.57 -20.79
CA LYS A 739 -41.58 -4.74 -20.00
C LYS A 739 -40.39 -5.41 -19.36
N LEU A 740 -39.29 -5.61 -20.12
CA LEU A 740 -38.07 -6.23 -19.62
C LEU A 740 -37.37 -5.36 -18.55
N LYS A 741 -37.27 -4.04 -18.75
CA LYS A 741 -36.74 -3.12 -17.74
C LYS A 741 -37.48 -3.20 -16.40
N SER A 742 -38.83 -3.26 -16.47
CA SER A 742 -39.63 -3.43 -15.26
C SER A 742 -39.46 -4.81 -14.65
N ALA A 743 -39.33 -5.86 -15.45
CA ALA A 743 -39.13 -7.23 -14.99
C ALA A 743 -37.74 -7.41 -14.36
N VAL A 744 -36.68 -6.86 -14.97
CA VAL A 744 -35.33 -6.87 -14.42
C VAL A 744 -35.26 -6.14 -13.07
N LYS A 745 -35.86 -4.94 -12.99
CA LYS A 745 -35.90 -4.19 -11.73
C LYS A 745 -36.58 -4.97 -10.62
N LYS A 746 -37.75 -5.52 -10.86
CA LYS A 746 -38.46 -6.33 -9.87
C LYS A 746 -37.74 -7.64 -9.55
N GLY A 747 -37.06 -8.24 -10.54
CA GLY A 747 -36.26 -9.44 -10.35
C GLY A 747 -35.05 -9.17 -9.43
N LYS A 748 -34.35 -8.05 -9.63
CA LYS A 748 -33.25 -7.66 -8.77
C LYS A 748 -33.69 -7.38 -7.33
N GLU A 749 -34.79 -6.64 -7.15
CA GLU A 749 -35.36 -6.38 -5.82
C GLU A 749 -35.78 -7.68 -5.10
N ALA A 750 -36.39 -8.63 -5.85
CA ALA A 750 -36.77 -9.93 -5.31
C ALA A 750 -35.54 -10.79 -4.97
N LEU A 751 -34.53 -10.83 -5.86
CA LEU A 751 -33.30 -11.58 -5.64
C LEU A 751 -32.54 -11.05 -4.43
N GLU A 752 -32.50 -9.74 -4.23
CA GLU A 752 -31.85 -9.13 -3.07
C GLU A 752 -32.51 -9.58 -1.76
N LEU A 753 -33.85 -9.53 -1.68
CA LEU A 753 -34.58 -10.00 -0.50
C LEU A 753 -34.39 -11.50 -0.27
N GLN A 754 -34.46 -12.31 -1.31
CA GLN A 754 -34.23 -13.75 -1.25
C GLN A 754 -32.82 -14.07 -0.79
N THR A 755 -31.80 -13.32 -1.27
CA THR A 755 -30.41 -13.46 -0.83
C THR A 755 -30.27 -13.16 0.66
N LYS A 756 -30.90 -12.08 1.14
CA LYS A 756 -30.93 -11.75 2.57
C LYS A 756 -31.52 -12.89 3.38
N GLU A 757 -32.70 -13.36 3.03
CA GLU A 757 -33.37 -14.48 3.72
C GLU A 757 -32.52 -15.77 3.67
N THR A 758 -31.83 -16.01 2.55
CA THR A 758 -30.93 -17.15 2.40
C THR A 758 -29.77 -17.06 3.37
N ILE A 759 -29.08 -15.89 3.46
CA ILE A 759 -27.96 -15.69 4.38
C ILE A 759 -28.40 -15.89 5.84
N GLU A 760 -29.52 -15.31 6.25
CA GLU A 760 -30.05 -15.39 7.61
C GLU A 760 -30.45 -16.82 8.03
N ASN A 761 -30.65 -17.73 7.05
CA ASN A 761 -31.06 -19.13 7.27
C ASN A 761 -30.03 -20.17 6.82
N LEU A 762 -28.76 -19.79 6.58
CA LEU A 762 -27.71 -20.73 6.20
C LEU A 762 -27.45 -21.76 7.30
N SER A 763 -27.25 -23.01 6.93
CA SER A 763 -26.71 -24.02 7.85
C SER A 763 -25.21 -23.81 8.10
N VAL A 764 -24.69 -24.40 9.16
CA VAL A 764 -23.25 -24.34 9.49
C VAL A 764 -22.40 -24.88 8.34
N GLU A 765 -22.85 -25.95 7.69
CA GLU A 765 -22.14 -26.57 6.56
C GLU A 765 -22.13 -25.63 5.34
N GLN A 766 -23.25 -24.95 5.06
CA GLN A 766 -23.32 -23.97 3.97
C GLN A 766 -22.44 -22.75 4.25
N VAL A 767 -22.41 -22.29 5.50
CA VAL A 767 -21.48 -21.18 5.91
C VAL A 767 -20.03 -21.60 5.66
N LYS A 768 -19.63 -22.79 6.09
CA LYS A 768 -18.25 -23.30 5.89
C LYS A 768 -17.89 -23.41 4.42
N GLU A 769 -18.81 -23.90 3.61
CA GLU A 769 -18.62 -24.01 2.16
C GLU A 769 -18.46 -22.62 1.50
N LEU A 770 -19.30 -21.64 1.88
CA LEU A 770 -19.22 -20.29 1.36
C LEU A 770 -17.96 -19.55 1.83
N LEU A 771 -17.51 -19.76 3.07
CA LEU A 771 -16.23 -19.25 3.55
C LEU A 771 -15.05 -19.85 2.80
N HIS A 772 -15.11 -21.17 2.52
CA HIS A 772 -14.13 -21.82 1.67
C HIS A 772 -14.05 -21.19 0.28
N GLN A 773 -15.20 -20.99 -0.36
CA GLN A 773 -15.27 -20.35 -1.68
C GLN A 773 -14.82 -18.89 -1.65
N LYS A 774 -15.03 -18.16 -0.55
CA LYS A 774 -14.60 -16.77 -0.38
C LYS A 774 -13.10 -16.64 -0.15
N TRP A 775 -12.53 -17.44 0.74
CA TRP A 775 -11.16 -17.28 1.24
C TRP A 775 -10.15 -18.14 0.48
N ILE A 776 -10.49 -19.38 0.21
CA ILE A 776 -9.52 -20.41 -0.19
C ILE A 776 -9.51 -20.62 -1.70
N THR A 777 -10.67 -20.79 -2.30
CA THR A 777 -10.78 -21.08 -3.73
C THR A 777 -10.05 -20.05 -4.61
N PRO A 778 -10.23 -18.72 -4.43
CA PRO A 778 -9.52 -17.73 -5.24
C PRO A 778 -8.00 -17.76 -5.01
N LEU A 779 -7.57 -17.93 -3.76
CA LEU A 779 -6.16 -18.01 -3.40
C LEU A 779 -5.49 -19.22 -4.08
N VAL A 780 -6.09 -20.41 -3.95
CA VAL A 780 -5.55 -21.65 -4.56
C VAL A 780 -5.53 -21.54 -6.07
N GLN A 781 -6.56 -21.00 -6.70
CA GLN A 781 -6.58 -20.78 -8.15
C GLN A 781 -5.48 -19.83 -8.61
N ASN A 782 -5.26 -18.73 -7.90
CA ASN A 782 -4.19 -17.78 -8.21
C ASN A 782 -2.80 -18.42 -8.05
N LEU A 783 -2.59 -19.20 -7.00
CA LEU A 783 -1.33 -19.95 -6.80
C LEU A 783 -1.09 -20.96 -7.93
N LEU A 784 -2.13 -21.69 -8.36
CA LEU A 784 -2.05 -22.65 -9.45
C LEU A 784 -1.80 -22.01 -10.83
N ASN A 785 -2.05 -20.71 -10.96
CA ASN A 785 -1.78 -19.95 -12.19
C ASN A 785 -0.33 -19.42 -12.28
N LEU A 786 0.46 -19.47 -11.21
CA LEU A 786 1.84 -18.98 -11.21
C LEU A 786 2.73 -19.57 -12.33
N PRO A 787 2.66 -20.87 -12.68
CA PRO A 787 3.42 -21.41 -13.80
C PRO A 787 3.12 -20.72 -15.13
N ASN A 788 1.90 -20.23 -15.33
CA ASN A 788 1.53 -19.57 -16.57
C ASN A 788 2.30 -18.25 -16.75
N ASN A 789 2.57 -17.51 -15.68
CA ASN A 789 3.37 -16.29 -15.73
C ASN A 789 4.80 -16.57 -16.26
N ALA A 790 5.42 -17.65 -15.81
CA ALA A 790 6.75 -18.04 -16.28
C ALA A 790 6.74 -18.51 -17.74
N VAL A 791 5.69 -19.21 -18.16
CA VAL A 791 5.52 -19.69 -19.54
C VAL A 791 5.22 -18.51 -20.47
N ASP A 792 4.37 -17.59 -20.08
CA ASP A 792 4.02 -16.40 -20.86
C ASP A 792 5.23 -15.44 -20.98
N ALA A 793 6.06 -15.33 -19.94
CA ALA A 793 7.33 -14.60 -20.02
C ALA A 793 8.28 -15.23 -21.03
N LEU A 794 8.43 -16.56 -21.02
CA LEU A 794 9.22 -17.25 -22.04
C LEU A 794 8.68 -17.01 -23.45
N ILE A 795 7.38 -17.15 -23.66
CA ILE A 795 6.73 -16.89 -24.96
C ILE A 795 7.01 -15.46 -25.43
N SER A 796 6.93 -14.49 -24.52
CA SER A 796 7.22 -13.08 -24.84
C SER A 796 8.68 -12.87 -25.26
N GLU A 797 9.64 -13.47 -24.52
CA GLU A 797 11.07 -13.39 -24.85
C GLU A 797 11.37 -14.08 -26.20
N LEU A 798 10.77 -15.25 -26.45
CA LEU A 798 10.94 -15.96 -27.72
C LEU A 798 10.38 -15.19 -28.92
N ASN A 799 9.19 -14.59 -28.76
CA ASN A 799 8.61 -13.76 -29.80
C ASN A 799 9.45 -12.49 -30.06
N ALA A 800 9.97 -11.86 -29.01
CA ALA A 800 10.84 -10.70 -29.15
C ALA A 800 12.14 -11.06 -29.89
N LEU A 801 12.77 -12.20 -29.59
CA LEU A 801 13.94 -12.69 -30.30
C LEU A 801 13.64 -13.02 -31.77
N ASN A 802 12.50 -13.65 -32.04
CA ASN A 802 12.10 -13.95 -33.42
C ASN A 802 11.85 -12.67 -34.22
N GLN A 803 11.11 -11.70 -33.66
CA GLN A 803 10.84 -10.43 -34.34
C GLN A 803 12.10 -9.58 -34.55
N LYS A 804 13.07 -9.66 -33.61
CA LYS A 804 14.32 -8.92 -33.65
C LYS A 804 15.11 -9.14 -34.97
N TYR A 805 15.10 -10.38 -35.48
CA TYR A 805 15.85 -10.77 -36.69
C TYR A 805 14.95 -11.18 -37.85
N GLU A 806 13.65 -10.92 -37.81
CA GLU A 806 12.68 -11.28 -38.85
C GLU A 806 12.89 -10.49 -40.15
N THR A 807 13.20 -9.20 -40.02
CA THR A 807 13.47 -8.34 -41.18
C THR A 807 14.97 -8.15 -41.35
N THR A 808 15.53 -8.72 -42.43
CA THR A 808 16.95 -8.64 -42.71
C THR A 808 17.31 -7.47 -43.59
N PHE A 809 18.60 -7.06 -43.54
CA PHE A 809 19.12 -6.01 -44.45
C PHE A 809 18.99 -6.46 -45.91
N ALA A 810 19.25 -7.75 -46.18
CA ALA A 810 19.15 -8.31 -47.52
C ALA A 810 17.71 -8.26 -48.07
N GLU A 811 16.70 -8.54 -47.25
CA GLU A 811 15.28 -8.40 -47.62
C GLU A 811 14.88 -6.95 -47.85
N LEU A 812 15.31 -6.03 -46.94
CA LEU A 812 15.06 -4.59 -47.13
C LEU A 812 15.69 -4.07 -48.43
N GLU A 813 16.91 -4.48 -48.75
CA GLU A 813 17.59 -4.11 -49.99
C GLU A 813 16.82 -4.63 -51.24
N SER A 814 16.31 -5.87 -51.14
CA SER A 814 15.45 -6.46 -52.19
C SER A 814 14.13 -5.71 -52.34
N GLN A 815 13.44 -5.36 -51.24
CA GLN A 815 12.20 -4.60 -51.25
C GLN A 815 12.40 -3.17 -51.79
N ILE A 816 13.49 -2.54 -51.44
CA ILE A 816 13.85 -1.21 -51.96
C ILE A 816 14.02 -1.33 -53.50
N ALA A 817 14.80 -2.28 -54.01
CA ALA A 817 15.01 -2.49 -55.44
C ALA A 817 13.72 -2.81 -56.19
N GLU A 818 12.82 -3.62 -55.57
CA GLU A 818 11.51 -3.89 -56.16
C GLU A 818 10.60 -2.64 -56.18
N THR A 819 10.59 -1.86 -55.09
CA THR A 819 9.83 -0.62 -55.01
C THR A 819 10.35 0.43 -55.99
N GLU A 820 11.66 0.56 -56.13
CA GLU A 820 12.29 1.44 -57.13
C GLU A 820 11.92 1.01 -58.58
N THR A 821 11.87 -0.30 -58.80
CA THR A 821 11.43 -0.85 -60.10
C THR A 821 9.96 -0.55 -60.40
N GLN A 822 9.08 -0.74 -59.41
CA GLN A 822 7.66 -0.43 -59.53
C GLN A 822 7.45 1.08 -59.74
N LEU A 823 8.14 1.91 -58.99
CA LEU A 823 8.06 3.36 -59.12
C LEU A 823 8.57 3.81 -60.52
N SER A 824 9.66 3.24 -61.01
CA SER A 824 10.17 3.47 -62.34
C SER A 824 9.15 3.12 -63.43
N ALA A 825 8.46 1.99 -63.31
CA ALA A 825 7.38 1.59 -64.23
C ALA A 825 6.19 2.54 -64.15
N MET A 826 5.77 3.00 -62.97
CA MET A 826 4.70 3.99 -62.82
C MET A 826 5.06 5.34 -63.43
N MET A 827 6.33 5.73 -63.36
CA MET A 827 6.84 6.98 -64.01
C MET A 827 6.77 6.92 -65.49
N ASP A 828 6.95 5.75 -66.13
CA ASP A 828 6.80 5.54 -67.57
C ASP A 828 5.36 5.77 -68.10
N GLU A 829 4.37 5.64 -67.22
CA GLU A 829 2.96 5.86 -67.54
C GLU A 829 2.53 7.35 -67.43
N LEU A 830 3.38 8.18 -66.85
CA LEU A 830 3.12 9.61 -66.76
C LEU A 830 3.27 10.38 -68.09
N THR A 831 2.35 11.24 -68.33
CA THR A 831 2.35 12.13 -69.49
C THR A 831 2.59 13.58 -69.07
N GLY A 832 3.46 14.30 -69.78
CA GLY A 832 3.80 15.69 -69.46
C GLY A 832 4.42 16.43 -70.61
N SER A 833 4.94 17.65 -70.37
CA SER A 833 5.74 18.40 -71.37
C SER A 833 7.09 17.73 -71.62
N GLU A 834 7.76 18.06 -72.73
CA GLU A 834 9.12 17.53 -73.02
C GLU A 834 10.10 17.74 -71.86
N THR A 835 10.01 18.90 -71.19
CA THR A 835 10.85 19.19 -70.01
C THR A 835 10.48 18.39 -68.77
N ASP A 836 9.22 18.06 -68.57
CA ASP A 836 8.76 17.19 -67.44
C ASP A 836 9.22 15.75 -67.66
N LEU A 837 9.07 15.23 -68.88
CA LEU A 837 9.55 13.90 -69.28
C LEU A 837 11.06 13.75 -69.11
N LEU A 838 11.84 14.80 -69.48
CA LEU A 838 13.30 14.84 -69.31
C LEU A 838 13.63 14.78 -67.77
N GLY A 839 12.89 15.55 -66.94
CA GLY A 839 13.03 15.55 -65.46
C GLY A 839 12.74 14.19 -64.88
N LEU A 840 11.66 13.52 -65.33
CA LEU A 840 11.31 12.16 -64.90
C LEU A 840 12.37 11.12 -65.31
N SER A 841 12.93 11.26 -66.49
CA SER A 841 14.06 10.38 -66.98
C SER A 841 15.33 10.56 -66.13
N GLU A 842 15.69 11.79 -65.75
CA GLU A 842 16.85 12.01 -64.86
C GLU A 842 16.56 11.51 -63.42
N LEU A 843 15.34 11.67 -62.92
CA LEU A 843 14.95 11.13 -61.60
C LEU A 843 15.02 9.61 -61.57
N ARG A 844 14.58 8.94 -62.64
CA ARG A 844 14.69 7.49 -62.80
C ARG A 844 16.14 7.01 -62.78
N LYS A 845 17.05 7.68 -63.47
CA LYS A 845 18.50 7.36 -63.43
C LYS A 845 19.05 7.48 -61.98
N LEU A 846 18.61 8.50 -61.20
CA LEU A 846 19.06 8.66 -59.85
C LEU A 846 18.55 7.53 -58.92
N MET A 847 17.44 6.90 -59.27
CA MET A 847 16.88 5.73 -58.54
C MET A 847 17.45 4.39 -59.04
N GLY A 848 18.50 4.37 -59.84
CA GLY A 848 19.14 3.13 -60.30
C GLY A 848 18.52 2.50 -61.58
N GLY A 849 17.53 3.14 -62.22
CA GLY A 849 16.97 2.70 -63.50
C GLY A 849 17.88 3.09 -64.65
N GLU A 850 18.12 2.15 -65.64
CA GLU A 850 18.82 2.41 -66.89
C GLU A 850 18.07 3.41 -67.78
#